data_02aee429656ca6b5799fd219536b8a7f
#
_entry.id   02aee429656ca6b5799fd219536b8a7f
#
_cell.length_a   1.000
_cell.length_b   1.000
_cell.length_c   1.000
_cell.angle_alpha   90.00
_cell.angle_beta   90.00
_cell.angle_gamma   90.00
#
_symmetry.space_group_name_H-M   'P 1'
#
loop_
_entity.id
_entity.type
_entity.pdbx_description
1 polymer ?
#
loop_
_entity_poly.entity_id
_entity_poly.type
_entity_poly.pdbx_seq_one_letter_code
_entity_poly.pdbx_strand_id
1 'polypeptide(L)'
;MLFNLLVATIVAAASSVAPTSSVVTADDNVWMGVACDAGSENAYLEIYRTSDIRQWGTPVLTVSQEGKSVAGGYFFLDPEGTLRLYYTVADGVGAEGKIFTMNCTDPVAASSKWSEPVEIGLGRVSAAPVASADGRMFLPVHDSRRGPFALCSADGGKTWTEGTVQNVPERLFAHNNNPRLYASADGKLNMVSRACDTGFLYRSQSADGGISWAMPDKFMQNPHTEFALGRLSDGRLIIVKNFKMDVRQFLCDRELYAYISEDEGESWYGGTCLTKEAHVSNPVVSQNKSGEIIIACSKQNQDTSAVMIFKTTPQELELSHPHKSLMVEAAPFYAFSAGKAKQAHEAKTAAYLQKRTTPCPHNIRICSYNIQREGWGGGPKWVDRKESVFTEFLEHKWDIVGTQEASEAYVKEIIKETGIKYGYIGNSKQFTLDRHRGGSEQFVLYRKNRFQPVKWDVMDYRLDKDKVCGANTSPDAYGADYYKATFWVKFYDKKNDQYFYHVNLHYPVRTTSAKDAHSYLLLEYILENFEGLPVVITGDFNCNEDGWGCRYLDESSIIDDTMTALPPEKRLNWEYYSGGGYSPVDKKANNVYRHLDHVYYTPNCIEVLSWELDIHTMNDGKYASDHHPVTADLKFYK
;
A
#
# COMPACT_ATOMS: atom_id res chain seq x y z
N MET A 1 -18.41 -17.60 25.24
CA MET A 1 -19.39 -18.45 24.53
C MET A 1 -18.65 -19.18 23.43
N LEU A 2 -18.74 -20.52 23.42
CA LEU A 2 -18.18 -21.32 22.33
C LEU A 2 -19.11 -21.12 21.13
N PHE A 3 -18.62 -20.45 20.08
CA PHE A 3 -19.28 -20.47 18.77
C PHE A 3 -19.42 -21.93 18.34
N ASN A 4 -20.56 -22.31 17.81
CA ASN A 4 -20.75 -23.58 17.13
C ASN A 4 -19.91 -23.53 15.83
N LEU A 5 -18.63 -23.82 15.96
CA LEU A 5 -17.71 -23.92 14.84
C LEU A 5 -18.10 -25.17 14.05
N LEU A 6 -18.83 -24.96 12.99
CA LEU A 6 -19.18 -26.02 12.07
C LEU A 6 -18.10 -26.09 11.01
N VAL A 7 -17.14 -26.97 11.17
CA VAL A 7 -16.17 -27.26 10.14
C VAL A 7 -16.79 -28.25 9.16
N ALA A 8 -17.33 -27.74 8.06
CA ALA A 8 -17.60 -28.56 6.90
C ALA A 8 -16.39 -28.45 5.95
N THR A 9 -15.98 -29.55 5.39
CA THR A 9 -14.82 -29.56 4.49
C THR A 9 -15.29 -29.96 3.10
N ILE A 10 -15.09 -29.11 2.12
CA ILE A 10 -15.13 -29.49 0.71
C ILE A 10 -13.72 -30.02 0.39
N VAL A 11 -13.65 -31.30 0.04
CA VAL A 11 -12.40 -31.93 -0.40
C VAL A 11 -12.47 -32.06 -1.92
N ALA A 12 -11.82 -31.17 -2.64
CA ALA A 12 -11.62 -31.31 -4.06
C ALA A 12 -10.39 -32.21 -4.34
N ALA A 13 -10.34 -32.80 -5.52
CA ALA A 13 -9.17 -33.56 -5.97
C ALA A 13 -7.94 -32.68 -6.32
N ALA A 14 -8.06 -31.37 -6.13
CA ALA A 14 -7.08 -30.35 -6.47
C ALA A 14 -6.01 -30.21 -5.38
N SER A 15 -4.83 -29.75 -5.78
CA SER A 15 -3.71 -29.43 -4.86
C SER A 15 -3.96 -28.17 -4.03
N SER A 16 -4.79 -27.25 -4.54
CA SER A 16 -5.22 -26.05 -3.83
C SER A 16 -6.69 -25.72 -4.12
N VAL A 17 -7.44 -25.30 -3.09
CA VAL A 17 -8.84 -24.90 -3.22
C VAL A 17 -9.08 -23.58 -2.48
N ALA A 18 -9.88 -22.70 -3.10
CA ALA A 18 -10.30 -21.46 -2.49
C ALA A 18 -11.75 -21.14 -2.86
N PRO A 19 -12.63 -20.81 -1.89
CA PRO A 19 -13.95 -20.32 -2.23
C PRO A 19 -13.84 -18.97 -2.95
N THR A 20 -14.65 -18.79 -3.98
CA THR A 20 -14.65 -17.57 -4.79
C THR A 20 -15.89 -16.73 -4.53
N SER A 21 -17.04 -17.38 -4.33
CA SER A 21 -18.32 -16.73 -4.06
C SER A 21 -19.29 -17.71 -3.42
N SER A 22 -20.25 -17.20 -2.68
CA SER A 22 -21.42 -17.96 -2.23
C SER A 22 -22.69 -17.15 -2.39
N VAL A 23 -23.81 -17.83 -2.60
CA VAL A 23 -25.15 -17.25 -2.64
C VAL A 23 -26.17 -18.25 -2.11
N VAL A 24 -27.25 -17.76 -1.52
CA VAL A 24 -28.34 -18.59 -1.02
C VAL A 24 -29.57 -18.36 -1.88
N THR A 25 -30.11 -19.44 -2.42
CA THR A 25 -31.34 -19.42 -3.24
C THR A 25 -32.61 -19.43 -2.41
N ALA A 26 -33.75 -19.26 -3.08
CA ALA A 26 -35.04 -19.12 -2.43
C ALA A 26 -35.48 -20.33 -1.59
N ASP A 27 -34.94 -21.51 -1.85
CA ASP A 27 -35.13 -22.77 -1.17
C ASP A 27 -34.07 -23.06 -0.08
N ASP A 28 -33.33 -22.01 0.34
CA ASP A 28 -32.24 -22.06 1.33
C ASP A 28 -31.06 -22.97 0.93
N ASN A 29 -30.96 -23.37 -0.35
CA ASN A 29 -29.76 -24.02 -0.84
C ASN A 29 -28.61 -23.00 -0.97
N VAL A 30 -27.45 -23.42 -0.50
CA VAL A 30 -26.18 -22.65 -0.64
C VAL A 30 -25.46 -23.11 -1.90
N TRP A 31 -25.21 -22.18 -2.78
CA TRP A 31 -24.32 -22.35 -3.92
C TRP A 31 -22.96 -21.79 -3.59
N MET A 32 -21.90 -22.52 -3.94
CA MET A 32 -20.52 -22.11 -3.68
C MET A 32 -19.65 -22.38 -4.91
N GLY A 33 -18.96 -21.35 -5.35
CA GLY A 33 -17.89 -21.45 -6.33
C GLY A 33 -16.56 -21.73 -5.61
N VAL A 34 -15.80 -22.66 -6.13
CA VAL A 34 -14.47 -23.03 -5.61
C VAL A 34 -13.48 -23.02 -6.76
N ALA A 35 -12.44 -22.19 -6.64
CA ALA A 35 -11.31 -22.22 -7.53
C ALA A 35 -10.39 -23.38 -7.12
N CYS A 36 -10.04 -24.22 -8.09
CA CYS A 36 -9.20 -25.38 -7.95
C CYS A 36 -7.89 -25.15 -8.69
N ASP A 37 -6.77 -25.51 -8.08
CA ASP A 37 -5.41 -25.32 -8.60
C ASP A 37 -5.13 -23.86 -9.03
N ALA A 38 -5.68 -22.92 -8.27
CA ALA A 38 -5.55 -21.49 -8.54
C ALA A 38 -4.08 -21.09 -8.64
N GLY A 39 -3.75 -20.31 -9.70
CA GLY A 39 -2.38 -19.93 -9.99
C GLY A 39 -1.62 -20.95 -10.86
N SER A 40 -2.28 -21.99 -11.38
CA SER A 40 -1.73 -22.89 -12.38
C SER A 40 -2.28 -22.61 -13.79
N GLU A 41 -1.59 -23.12 -14.81
CA GLU A 41 -2.06 -23.06 -16.21
C GLU A 41 -3.31 -23.90 -16.46
N ASN A 42 -3.63 -24.80 -15.56
CA ASN A 42 -4.80 -25.71 -15.62
C ASN A 42 -5.80 -25.42 -14.51
N ALA A 43 -5.82 -24.20 -13.96
CA ALA A 43 -6.80 -23.81 -12.96
C ALA A 43 -8.23 -23.95 -13.51
N TYR A 44 -9.13 -24.44 -12.67
CA TYR A 44 -10.54 -24.65 -13.04
C TYR A 44 -11.47 -24.29 -11.88
N LEU A 45 -12.78 -24.26 -12.15
CA LEU A 45 -13.80 -23.97 -11.15
C LEU A 45 -14.69 -25.19 -10.93
N GLU A 46 -15.00 -25.46 -9.68
CA GLU A 46 -16.06 -26.37 -9.28
C GLU A 46 -17.18 -25.59 -8.60
N ILE A 47 -18.41 -25.90 -8.99
CA ILE A 47 -19.61 -25.28 -8.44
C ILE A 47 -20.33 -26.33 -7.62
N TYR A 48 -20.53 -26.01 -6.36
CA TYR A 48 -21.22 -26.88 -5.40
C TYR A 48 -22.55 -26.30 -5.02
N ARG A 49 -23.49 -27.20 -4.64
CA ARG A 49 -24.81 -26.86 -4.11
C ARG A 49 -25.14 -27.79 -2.95
N THR A 50 -25.66 -27.23 -1.86
CA THR A 50 -26.15 -28.03 -0.72
C THR A 50 -27.31 -27.36 -0.01
N SER A 51 -28.21 -28.14 0.57
CA SER A 51 -29.23 -27.71 1.55
C SER A 51 -28.72 -27.81 3.00
N ASP A 52 -27.63 -28.54 3.23
CA ASP A 52 -26.98 -28.65 4.55
C ASP A 52 -25.49 -28.32 4.40
N ILE A 53 -25.07 -27.15 4.88
CA ILE A 53 -23.68 -26.70 4.81
C ILE A 53 -22.67 -27.63 5.50
N ARG A 54 -23.12 -28.63 6.25
CA ARG A 54 -22.28 -29.66 6.87
C ARG A 54 -21.94 -30.78 5.89
N GLN A 55 -22.67 -30.90 4.79
CA GLN A 55 -22.54 -31.99 3.83
C GLN A 55 -22.47 -31.44 2.41
N TRP A 56 -21.34 -31.63 1.79
CA TRP A 56 -21.10 -31.22 0.40
C TRP A 56 -20.92 -32.46 -0.46
N GLY A 57 -21.71 -32.54 -1.52
CA GLY A 57 -21.63 -33.62 -2.50
C GLY A 57 -20.53 -33.40 -3.55
N THR A 58 -20.70 -34.05 -4.69
CA THR A 58 -19.89 -33.77 -5.89
C THR A 58 -20.30 -32.43 -6.49
N PRO A 59 -19.41 -31.76 -7.24
CA PRO A 59 -19.75 -30.52 -7.93
C PRO A 59 -20.88 -30.72 -8.93
N VAL A 60 -21.82 -29.77 -8.96
CA VAL A 60 -22.95 -29.76 -9.91
C VAL A 60 -22.57 -29.20 -11.27
N LEU A 61 -21.45 -28.48 -11.34
CA LEU A 61 -20.85 -27.95 -12.56
C LEU A 61 -19.35 -27.83 -12.38
N THR A 62 -18.60 -28.25 -13.41
CA THR A 62 -17.16 -27.96 -13.51
C THR A 62 -16.92 -27.08 -14.74
N VAL A 63 -16.21 -25.95 -14.55
CA VAL A 63 -15.84 -25.05 -15.63
C VAL A 63 -14.32 -25.14 -15.83
N SER A 64 -13.92 -25.75 -16.93
CA SER A 64 -12.52 -25.91 -17.32
C SER A 64 -12.35 -25.71 -18.82
N GLN A 65 -11.16 -25.33 -19.23
CA GLN A 65 -10.80 -25.25 -20.64
C GLN A 65 -9.35 -25.72 -20.81
N GLU A 66 -9.15 -26.69 -21.71
CA GLU A 66 -7.82 -27.28 -21.96
C GLU A 66 -6.81 -26.21 -22.37
N GLY A 67 -5.64 -26.22 -21.72
CA GLY A 67 -4.55 -25.26 -21.97
C GLY A 67 -4.86 -23.82 -21.53
N LYS A 68 -5.87 -23.61 -20.70
CA LYS A 68 -6.25 -22.29 -20.18
C LYS A 68 -6.38 -22.31 -18.67
N SER A 69 -6.18 -21.16 -18.07
CA SER A 69 -6.44 -20.92 -16.65
C SER A 69 -7.85 -20.32 -16.48
N VAL A 70 -8.70 -20.97 -15.71
CA VAL A 70 -10.04 -20.48 -15.38
C VAL A 70 -10.02 -19.94 -13.95
N ALA A 71 -10.51 -18.73 -13.73
CA ALA A 71 -10.48 -18.03 -12.45
C ALA A 71 -11.77 -17.24 -12.19
N GLY A 72 -12.00 -16.86 -10.95
CA GLY A 72 -13.22 -16.19 -10.52
C GLY A 72 -14.28 -17.22 -10.09
N GLY A 73 -15.47 -17.15 -10.62
CA GLY A 73 -16.60 -17.99 -10.21
C GLY A 73 -17.52 -17.25 -9.24
N TYR A 74 -17.97 -16.05 -9.65
CA TYR A 74 -18.80 -15.17 -8.81
C TYR A 74 -20.26 -15.25 -9.18
N PHE A 75 -21.10 -15.45 -8.18
CA PHE A 75 -22.54 -15.60 -8.35
C PHE A 75 -23.27 -14.27 -8.18
N PHE A 76 -24.33 -14.13 -8.97
CA PHE A 76 -25.35 -13.11 -8.78
C PHE A 76 -26.72 -13.74 -8.97
N LEU A 77 -27.57 -13.67 -7.96
CA LEU A 77 -28.96 -14.07 -8.04
C LEU A 77 -29.79 -12.83 -8.35
N ASP A 78 -30.39 -12.80 -9.55
CA ASP A 78 -31.23 -11.67 -9.93
C ASP A 78 -32.61 -11.70 -9.23
N PRO A 79 -33.35 -10.57 -9.25
CA PRO A 79 -34.68 -10.50 -8.63
C PRO A 79 -35.71 -11.50 -9.20
N GLU A 80 -35.50 -11.92 -10.45
CA GLU A 80 -36.33 -12.90 -11.14
C GLU A 80 -36.00 -14.35 -10.75
N GLY A 81 -34.94 -14.55 -9.96
CA GLY A 81 -34.50 -15.85 -9.48
C GLY A 81 -33.52 -16.57 -10.40
N THR A 82 -33.00 -15.93 -11.43
CA THR A 82 -31.93 -16.49 -12.27
C THR A 82 -30.59 -16.39 -11.55
N LEU A 83 -29.88 -17.50 -11.43
CA LEU A 83 -28.53 -17.53 -10.91
C LEU A 83 -27.54 -17.36 -12.05
N ARG A 84 -26.70 -16.33 -11.96
CA ARG A 84 -25.64 -16.04 -12.93
C ARG A 84 -24.28 -16.34 -12.35
N LEU A 85 -23.42 -16.93 -13.16
CA LEU A 85 -22.01 -17.20 -12.86
C LEU A 85 -21.14 -16.33 -13.75
N TYR A 86 -20.19 -15.59 -13.15
CA TYR A 86 -19.20 -14.77 -13.85
C TYR A 86 -17.81 -15.33 -13.58
N TYR A 87 -17.02 -15.53 -14.63
CA TYR A 87 -15.66 -16.07 -14.51
C TYR A 87 -14.76 -15.58 -15.64
N THR A 88 -13.47 -15.79 -15.49
CA THR A 88 -12.44 -15.39 -16.46
C THR A 88 -11.72 -16.60 -17.00
N VAL A 89 -11.43 -16.60 -18.30
CA VAL A 89 -10.55 -17.57 -18.98
C VAL A 89 -9.35 -16.83 -19.55
N ALA A 90 -8.14 -17.28 -19.22
CA ALA A 90 -6.88 -16.65 -19.64
C ALA A 90 -5.91 -17.68 -20.25
N ASP A 91 -4.99 -17.21 -21.10
CA ASP A 91 -3.98 -18.03 -21.79
C ASP A 91 -2.82 -18.48 -20.87
N GLY A 92 -2.95 -18.26 -19.56
CA GLY A 92 -1.97 -18.66 -18.55
C GLY A 92 -2.09 -17.85 -17.28
N VAL A 93 -1.24 -18.15 -16.30
CA VAL A 93 -1.22 -17.47 -15.01
C VAL A 93 -0.80 -16.02 -15.21
N GLY A 94 -1.62 -15.08 -14.71
CA GLY A 94 -1.34 -13.64 -14.82
C GLY A 94 -1.64 -13.01 -16.18
N ALA A 95 -2.00 -13.80 -17.21
CA ALA A 95 -2.41 -13.28 -18.49
C ALA A 95 -3.74 -12.52 -18.41
N GLU A 96 -3.94 -11.55 -19.30
CA GLU A 96 -5.21 -10.90 -19.50
C GLU A 96 -6.23 -11.92 -20.02
N GLY A 97 -7.42 -11.94 -19.41
CA GLY A 97 -8.43 -12.94 -19.71
C GLY A 97 -9.65 -12.36 -20.41
N LYS A 98 -10.49 -13.24 -20.90
CA LYS A 98 -11.84 -12.98 -21.35
C LYS A 98 -12.83 -13.30 -20.24
N ILE A 99 -13.79 -12.44 -20.02
CA ILE A 99 -14.83 -12.62 -19.02
C ILE A 99 -16.04 -13.26 -19.65
N PHE A 100 -16.54 -14.31 -19.02
CA PHE A 100 -17.72 -15.05 -19.45
C PHE A 100 -18.81 -15.02 -18.39
N THR A 101 -20.07 -15.15 -18.85
CA THR A 101 -21.22 -15.41 -17.99
C THR A 101 -21.99 -16.64 -18.45
N MET A 102 -22.55 -17.36 -17.49
CA MET A 102 -23.50 -18.45 -17.69
C MET A 102 -24.72 -18.23 -16.79
N ASN A 103 -25.88 -18.65 -17.24
CA ASN A 103 -27.14 -18.46 -16.52
C ASN A 103 -27.78 -19.81 -16.16
N CYS A 104 -28.32 -19.92 -14.95
CA CYS A 104 -29.19 -20.98 -14.51
C CYS A 104 -30.55 -20.37 -14.14
N THR A 105 -31.56 -20.62 -14.96
CA THR A 105 -32.90 -20.01 -14.82
C THR A 105 -33.76 -20.68 -13.75
N ASP A 106 -33.39 -21.89 -13.35
CA ASP A 106 -34.05 -22.63 -12.26
C ASP A 106 -32.99 -23.22 -11.30
N PRO A 107 -32.37 -22.38 -10.45
CA PRO A 107 -31.35 -22.85 -9.52
C PRO A 107 -31.93 -23.67 -8.35
N VAL A 108 -33.27 -23.73 -8.18
CA VAL A 108 -33.94 -24.54 -7.15
C VAL A 108 -34.26 -25.93 -7.63
N ALA A 109 -34.29 -26.18 -8.94
CA ALA A 109 -34.55 -27.51 -9.48
C ALA A 109 -33.50 -28.54 -9.06
N ALA A 110 -33.92 -29.79 -8.89
CA ALA A 110 -33.00 -30.88 -8.55
C ALA A 110 -31.92 -31.12 -9.61
N SER A 111 -32.20 -30.83 -10.88
CA SER A 111 -31.28 -30.87 -12.00
C SER A 111 -31.18 -29.48 -12.65
N SER A 112 -30.41 -28.60 -12.05
CA SER A 112 -30.15 -27.25 -12.56
C SER A 112 -29.40 -27.31 -13.90
N LYS A 113 -29.87 -26.55 -14.87
CA LYS A 113 -29.23 -26.46 -16.19
C LYS A 113 -28.60 -25.06 -16.40
N TRP A 114 -27.38 -25.05 -16.85
CA TRP A 114 -26.64 -23.84 -17.19
C TRP A 114 -26.72 -23.58 -18.70
N SER A 115 -26.77 -22.31 -19.05
CA SER A 115 -26.63 -21.88 -20.45
C SER A 115 -25.23 -22.13 -20.98
N GLU A 116 -25.07 -22.03 -22.31
CA GLU A 116 -23.72 -21.88 -22.89
C GLU A 116 -23.06 -20.60 -22.40
N PRO A 117 -21.71 -20.60 -22.30
CA PRO A 117 -20.93 -19.43 -21.92
C PRO A 117 -21.08 -18.29 -22.94
N VAL A 118 -21.24 -17.07 -22.45
CA VAL A 118 -21.27 -15.85 -23.26
C VAL A 118 -20.13 -14.94 -22.84
N GLU A 119 -19.25 -14.54 -23.79
CA GLU A 119 -18.19 -13.56 -23.54
C GLU A 119 -18.81 -12.15 -23.36
N ILE A 120 -18.41 -11.45 -22.30
CA ILE A 120 -18.97 -10.14 -21.93
C ILE A 120 -17.94 -9.02 -21.81
N GLY A 121 -16.64 -9.31 -21.86
CA GLY A 121 -15.58 -8.32 -21.75
C GLY A 121 -14.20 -8.90 -21.56
N LEU A 122 -13.24 -8.02 -21.31
CA LEU A 122 -11.84 -8.34 -21.08
C LEU A 122 -11.41 -7.96 -19.66
N GLY A 123 -10.44 -8.68 -19.10
CA GLY A 123 -9.89 -8.48 -17.79
C GLY A 123 -10.13 -9.68 -16.86
N ARG A 124 -10.00 -9.48 -15.57
CA ARG A 124 -10.24 -10.51 -14.54
C ARG A 124 -11.40 -10.08 -13.66
N VAL A 125 -12.47 -10.83 -13.69
CA VAL A 125 -13.57 -10.63 -12.74
C VAL A 125 -13.06 -10.88 -11.30
N SER A 126 -13.41 -10.00 -10.37
CA SER A 126 -12.84 -10.02 -9.02
C SER A 126 -13.87 -10.18 -7.89
N ALA A 127 -15.15 -9.96 -8.19
CA ALA A 127 -16.26 -10.21 -7.28
C ALA A 127 -17.58 -10.34 -8.03
N ALA A 128 -18.63 -10.66 -7.29
CA ALA A 128 -20.00 -10.60 -7.79
C ALA A 128 -20.38 -9.19 -8.24
N PRO A 129 -21.22 -9.04 -9.27
CA PRO A 129 -21.74 -7.72 -9.63
C PRO A 129 -22.65 -7.17 -8.53
N VAL A 130 -22.75 -5.84 -8.50
CA VAL A 130 -23.66 -5.10 -7.63
C VAL A 130 -24.74 -4.45 -8.49
N ALA A 131 -25.99 -4.55 -8.05
CA ALA A 131 -27.09 -3.81 -8.66
C ALA A 131 -27.34 -2.50 -7.90
N SER A 132 -27.57 -1.41 -8.63
CA SER A 132 -28.05 -0.14 -8.08
C SER A 132 -29.59 -0.12 -8.02
N ALA A 133 -30.13 0.85 -7.28
CA ALA A 133 -31.58 0.98 -7.09
C ALA A 133 -32.34 1.26 -8.43
N ASP A 134 -31.68 1.79 -9.43
CA ASP A 134 -32.24 2.03 -10.78
C ASP A 134 -32.11 0.80 -11.71
N GLY A 135 -31.64 -0.36 -11.20
CA GLY A 135 -31.52 -1.61 -11.93
C GLY A 135 -30.28 -1.77 -12.79
N ARG A 136 -29.35 -0.80 -12.79
CA ARG A 136 -28.04 -0.98 -13.44
C ARG A 136 -27.19 -1.98 -12.66
N MET A 137 -26.35 -2.70 -13.38
CA MET A 137 -25.42 -3.67 -12.79
C MET A 137 -23.97 -3.24 -13.02
N PHE A 138 -23.13 -3.48 -12.03
CA PHE A 138 -21.70 -3.13 -12.06
C PHE A 138 -20.88 -4.34 -11.67
N LEU A 139 -20.09 -4.87 -12.60
CA LEU A 139 -19.22 -6.02 -12.37
C LEU A 139 -17.78 -5.52 -12.13
N PRO A 140 -17.19 -5.77 -10.96
CA PRO A 140 -15.82 -5.34 -10.67
C PRO A 140 -14.81 -6.19 -11.43
N VAL A 141 -13.91 -5.52 -12.11
CA VAL A 141 -12.89 -6.12 -12.96
C VAL A 141 -11.52 -5.53 -12.60
N HIS A 142 -10.53 -6.36 -12.68
CA HIS A 142 -9.13 -5.98 -12.58
C HIS A 142 -8.41 -6.29 -13.91
N ASP A 143 -7.59 -5.34 -14.35
CA ASP A 143 -6.64 -5.52 -15.43
C ASP A 143 -5.24 -5.22 -14.88
N SER A 144 -4.30 -6.14 -15.07
CA SER A 144 -2.95 -6.03 -14.50
C SER A 144 -2.12 -4.86 -15.04
N ARG A 145 -2.52 -4.30 -16.19
CA ARG A 145 -1.84 -3.18 -16.85
C ARG A 145 -2.52 -1.84 -16.59
N ARG A 146 -3.85 -1.86 -16.46
CA ARG A 146 -4.68 -0.65 -16.36
C ARG A 146 -5.16 -0.38 -14.93
N GLY A 147 -5.29 -1.41 -14.11
CA GLY A 147 -5.84 -1.32 -12.76
C GLY A 147 -7.32 -1.72 -12.65
N PRO A 148 -8.00 -1.38 -11.54
CA PRO A 148 -9.38 -1.77 -11.29
C PRO A 148 -10.37 -0.86 -12.01
N PHE A 149 -11.46 -1.46 -12.52
CA PHE A 149 -12.59 -0.78 -13.15
C PHE A 149 -13.87 -1.59 -12.99
N ALA A 150 -14.99 -1.10 -13.52
CA ALA A 150 -16.25 -1.84 -13.56
C ALA A 150 -16.73 -2.00 -15.00
N LEU A 151 -17.26 -3.18 -15.33
CA LEU A 151 -18.17 -3.32 -16.46
C LEU A 151 -19.56 -2.89 -16.01
N CYS A 152 -20.25 -2.08 -16.82
CA CYS A 152 -21.54 -1.51 -16.52
C CYS A 152 -22.59 -2.07 -17.48
N SER A 153 -23.74 -2.48 -16.95
CA SER A 153 -24.88 -2.92 -17.74
C SER A 153 -26.13 -2.12 -17.33
N ALA A 154 -26.86 -1.61 -18.33
CA ALA A 154 -28.12 -0.90 -18.16
C ALA A 154 -29.35 -1.76 -18.45
N ASP A 155 -29.16 -3.01 -18.87
CA ASP A 155 -30.21 -3.90 -19.36
C ASP A 155 -30.31 -5.23 -18.58
N GLY A 156 -29.93 -5.18 -17.31
CA GLY A 156 -29.97 -6.33 -16.41
C GLY A 156 -28.91 -7.39 -16.74
N GLY A 157 -27.75 -6.99 -17.22
CA GLY A 157 -26.60 -7.88 -17.49
C GLY A 157 -26.65 -8.59 -18.84
N LYS A 158 -27.45 -8.13 -19.79
CA LYS A 158 -27.49 -8.68 -21.15
C LYS A 158 -26.37 -8.13 -22.02
N THR A 159 -26.12 -6.82 -21.90
CA THR A 159 -24.97 -6.16 -22.55
C THR A 159 -24.12 -5.42 -21.51
N TRP A 160 -22.84 -5.30 -21.80
CA TRP A 160 -21.87 -4.70 -20.89
C TRP A 160 -21.01 -3.67 -21.62
N THR A 161 -20.77 -2.56 -20.97
CA THR A 161 -19.86 -1.52 -21.41
C THR A 161 -18.77 -1.30 -20.38
N GLU A 162 -17.57 -1.02 -20.83
CA GLU A 162 -16.44 -0.76 -19.95
C GLU A 162 -16.55 0.66 -19.36
N GLY A 163 -16.49 0.76 -18.04
CA GLY A 163 -16.31 2.03 -17.34
C GLY A 163 -14.87 2.50 -17.43
N THR A 164 -14.61 3.73 -16.97
CA THR A 164 -13.23 4.20 -16.89
C THR A 164 -12.46 3.48 -15.79
N VAL A 165 -11.19 3.26 -16.04
CA VAL A 165 -10.25 2.79 -15.03
C VAL A 165 -10.14 3.87 -13.93
N GLN A 166 -10.06 3.44 -12.70
CA GLN A 166 -9.75 4.33 -11.59
C GLN A 166 -8.50 5.16 -11.91
N ASN A 167 -8.58 6.47 -11.75
CA ASN A 167 -7.42 7.35 -11.95
C ASN A 167 -6.48 7.23 -10.74
N VAL A 168 -5.78 6.13 -10.69
CA VAL A 168 -4.81 5.79 -9.65
C VAL A 168 -3.46 5.67 -10.30
N PRO A 169 -2.38 6.07 -9.61
CA PRO A 169 -1.06 5.74 -10.07
C PRO A 169 -0.99 4.24 -10.37
N GLU A 170 -0.64 3.89 -11.61
CA GLU A 170 -0.61 2.53 -12.16
C GLU A 170 0.03 1.49 -11.21
N ARG A 171 0.95 1.93 -10.41
CA ARG A 171 1.75 1.22 -9.43
C ARG A 171 1.01 0.73 -8.19
N LEU A 172 -0.06 1.43 -7.79
CA LEU A 172 -0.83 1.06 -6.60
C LEU A 172 -1.67 -0.18 -6.82
N PHE A 173 -2.02 -0.44 -8.06
CA PHE A 173 -2.94 -1.48 -8.44
C PHE A 173 -2.37 -2.47 -9.46
N ALA A 174 -1.05 -2.47 -9.66
CA ALA A 174 -0.39 -3.27 -10.69
C ALA A 174 -0.52 -4.79 -10.52
N HIS A 175 -0.84 -5.30 -9.32
CA HIS A 175 -0.89 -6.75 -9.10
C HIS A 175 -2.01 -7.15 -8.13
N ASN A 176 -2.99 -7.91 -8.62
CA ASN A 176 -4.03 -8.60 -7.83
C ASN A 176 -4.82 -7.73 -6.84
N ASN A 177 -5.34 -6.60 -7.28
CA ASN A 177 -6.04 -5.66 -6.41
C ASN A 177 -7.46 -6.09 -6.03
N ASN A 178 -8.02 -6.99 -6.80
CA ASN A 178 -9.30 -7.64 -6.58
C ASN A 178 -10.37 -6.70 -6.02
N PRO A 179 -10.85 -5.72 -6.82
CA PRO A 179 -11.85 -4.75 -6.38
C PRO A 179 -13.15 -5.43 -5.95
N ARG A 180 -13.80 -4.84 -4.94
CA ARG A 180 -15.16 -5.15 -4.51
C ARG A 180 -15.99 -3.91 -4.64
N LEU A 181 -17.25 -4.04 -5.04
CA LEU A 181 -18.17 -2.92 -5.18
C LEU A 181 -19.28 -2.99 -4.14
N TYR A 182 -19.81 -1.85 -3.74
CA TYR A 182 -21.10 -1.70 -3.13
C TYR A 182 -21.75 -0.39 -3.55
N ALA A 183 -23.06 -0.41 -3.72
CA ALA A 183 -23.85 0.80 -3.92
C ALA A 183 -24.29 1.35 -2.56
N SER A 184 -24.04 2.64 -2.29
CA SER A 184 -24.50 3.29 -1.08
C SER A 184 -25.94 3.80 -1.23
N ALA A 185 -26.61 4.08 -0.10
CA ALA A 185 -27.99 4.53 -0.09
C ALA A 185 -28.20 5.87 -0.80
N ASP A 186 -27.18 6.71 -0.90
CA ASP A 186 -27.18 7.96 -1.67
C ASP A 186 -26.97 7.78 -3.18
N GLY A 187 -26.93 6.55 -3.66
CA GLY A 187 -26.80 6.18 -5.07
C GLY A 187 -25.38 6.19 -5.61
N LYS A 188 -24.37 6.48 -4.81
CA LYS A 188 -22.96 6.39 -5.23
C LYS A 188 -22.51 4.93 -5.30
N LEU A 189 -21.62 4.66 -6.24
CA LEU A 189 -20.93 3.40 -6.32
C LEU A 189 -19.58 3.51 -5.61
N ASN A 190 -19.29 2.57 -4.73
CA ASN A 190 -18.03 2.51 -4.00
C ASN A 190 -17.22 1.31 -4.49
N MET A 191 -15.93 1.54 -4.78
CA MET A 191 -14.97 0.50 -5.11
C MET A 191 -13.93 0.41 -4.00
N VAL A 192 -13.83 -0.76 -3.38
CA VAL A 192 -12.82 -1.08 -2.37
C VAL A 192 -11.83 -2.07 -2.96
N SER A 193 -10.56 -1.71 -2.95
CA SER A 193 -9.49 -2.50 -3.57
C SER A 193 -8.34 -2.71 -2.60
N ARG A 194 -7.63 -3.83 -2.74
CA ARG A 194 -6.32 -3.97 -2.10
C ARG A 194 -5.31 -3.11 -2.86
N ALA A 195 -4.35 -2.57 -2.15
CA ALA A 195 -3.14 -2.08 -2.77
C ALA A 195 -1.98 -2.96 -2.31
N CYS A 196 -1.23 -3.47 -3.27
CA CYS A 196 -0.07 -4.31 -2.97
C CYS A 196 0.91 -3.54 -2.08
N ASP A 197 1.49 -4.23 -1.11
CA ASP A 197 2.57 -3.76 -0.23
C ASP A 197 2.24 -2.60 0.73
N THR A 198 0.98 -2.14 0.77
CA THR A 198 0.61 -1.01 1.63
C THR A 198 0.03 -1.42 2.99
N GLY A 199 -0.48 -2.64 3.11
CA GLY A 199 -1.18 -3.09 4.31
C GLY A 199 -2.57 -2.46 4.51
N PHE A 200 -3.17 -1.88 3.44
CA PHE A 200 -4.47 -1.22 3.48
C PHE A 200 -5.38 -1.62 2.32
N LEU A 201 -6.67 -1.54 2.57
CA LEU A 201 -7.69 -1.39 1.56
C LEU A 201 -7.87 0.09 1.22
N TYR A 202 -8.25 0.36 -0.01
CA TYR A 202 -8.53 1.70 -0.52
C TYR A 202 -9.93 1.75 -1.06
N ARG A 203 -10.62 2.87 -0.81
CA ARG A 203 -11.97 3.13 -1.30
C ARG A 203 -11.96 4.30 -2.28
N SER A 204 -12.59 4.13 -3.41
CA SER A 204 -12.89 5.19 -4.37
C SER A 204 -14.40 5.26 -4.60
N GLN A 205 -14.93 6.45 -4.83
CA GLN A 205 -16.34 6.69 -5.06
C GLN A 205 -16.60 7.17 -6.49
N SER A 206 -17.69 6.71 -7.08
CA SER A 206 -18.23 7.19 -8.33
C SER A 206 -19.65 7.71 -8.11
N ALA A 207 -19.91 8.94 -8.56
CA ALA A 207 -21.23 9.56 -8.52
C ALA A 207 -22.02 9.39 -9.83
N ASP A 208 -21.37 8.88 -10.89
CA ASP A 208 -21.89 8.76 -12.26
C ASP A 208 -22.02 7.31 -12.74
N GLY A 209 -22.08 6.37 -11.79
CA GLY A 209 -22.27 4.96 -12.08
C GLY A 209 -21.05 4.27 -12.67
N GLY A 210 -19.86 4.58 -12.19
CA GLY A 210 -18.61 3.92 -12.60
C GLY A 210 -17.99 4.51 -13.86
N ILE A 211 -18.53 5.61 -14.39
CA ILE A 211 -17.95 6.31 -15.54
C ILE A 211 -16.69 7.06 -15.12
N SER A 212 -16.71 7.73 -13.95
CA SER A 212 -15.53 8.33 -13.38
C SER A 212 -15.39 7.97 -11.89
N TRP A 213 -14.17 8.01 -11.37
CA TRP A 213 -13.85 7.65 -10.00
C TRP A 213 -13.09 8.77 -9.31
N ALA A 214 -13.46 9.06 -8.08
CA ALA A 214 -12.67 9.91 -7.21
C ALA A 214 -11.32 9.24 -6.89
N MET A 215 -10.31 10.05 -6.55
CA MET A 215 -9.04 9.53 -6.04
C MET A 215 -9.30 8.59 -4.84
N PRO A 216 -8.70 7.38 -4.81
CA PRO A 216 -8.94 6.46 -3.73
C PRO A 216 -8.31 6.92 -2.41
N ASP A 217 -9.08 6.79 -1.36
CA ASP A 217 -8.67 7.05 0.02
C ASP A 217 -8.36 5.74 0.75
N LYS A 218 -7.46 5.79 1.72
CA LYS A 218 -7.26 4.65 2.63
C LYS A 218 -8.55 4.36 3.38
N PHE A 219 -8.95 3.10 3.32
CA PHE A 219 -10.23 2.67 3.87
C PHE A 219 -10.07 1.91 5.18
N MET A 220 -9.23 0.88 5.19
CA MET A 220 -9.09 -0.02 6.33
C MET A 220 -7.77 -0.77 6.25
N GLN A 221 -7.14 -1.04 7.41
CA GLN A 221 -6.00 -1.95 7.45
C GLN A 221 -6.38 -3.34 6.96
N ASN A 222 -5.56 -3.91 6.11
CA ASN A 222 -5.69 -5.28 5.64
C ASN A 222 -4.32 -5.86 5.34
N PRO A 223 -3.98 -7.04 5.85
CA PRO A 223 -2.79 -7.74 5.38
C PRO A 223 -2.94 -8.05 3.88
N HIS A 224 -1.87 -8.51 3.27
CA HIS A 224 -1.82 -8.79 1.83
C HIS A 224 -2.69 -10.00 1.40
N THR A 225 -3.85 -10.16 2.03
CA THR A 225 -4.81 -11.26 1.81
C THR A 225 -6.09 -10.76 1.18
N GLU A 226 -6.87 -11.69 0.61
CA GLU A 226 -8.21 -11.39 0.13
C GLU A 226 -9.16 -10.99 1.26
N PHE A 227 -10.20 -10.29 0.90
CA PHE A 227 -11.29 -9.91 1.80
C PHE A 227 -12.65 -10.14 1.13
N ALA A 228 -13.69 -10.33 1.93
CA ALA A 228 -15.07 -10.30 1.47
C ALA A 228 -15.72 -8.98 1.90
N LEU A 229 -16.54 -8.43 1.03
CA LEU A 229 -17.37 -7.25 1.31
C LEU A 229 -18.77 -7.51 0.75
N GLY A 230 -19.80 -7.31 1.56
CA GLY A 230 -21.18 -7.54 1.16
C GLY A 230 -22.15 -6.62 1.88
N ARG A 231 -23.39 -6.56 1.38
CA ARG A 231 -24.50 -5.89 2.06
C ARG A 231 -25.45 -6.94 2.62
N LEU A 232 -25.78 -6.81 3.90
CA LEU A 232 -26.75 -7.65 4.58
C LEU A 232 -28.19 -7.25 4.20
N SER A 233 -29.14 -8.14 4.42
CA SER A 233 -30.54 -7.92 4.10
C SER A 233 -31.21 -6.77 4.89
N ASP A 234 -30.62 -6.39 6.02
CA ASP A 234 -31.03 -5.25 6.84
C ASP A 234 -30.39 -3.91 6.42
N GLY A 235 -29.60 -3.92 5.35
CA GLY A 235 -28.97 -2.75 4.76
C GLY A 235 -27.54 -2.47 5.26
N ARG A 236 -27.09 -3.13 6.33
CA ARG A 236 -25.71 -2.96 6.85
C ARG A 236 -24.68 -3.59 5.94
N LEU A 237 -23.46 -3.06 5.96
CA LEU A 237 -22.32 -3.66 5.29
C LEU A 237 -21.63 -4.67 6.23
N ILE A 238 -21.11 -5.74 5.65
CA ILE A 238 -20.21 -6.68 6.32
C ILE A 238 -18.90 -6.77 5.57
N ILE A 239 -17.79 -6.75 6.31
CA ILE A 239 -16.46 -7.06 5.78
C ILE A 239 -15.85 -8.21 6.57
N VAL A 240 -15.29 -9.19 5.85
CA VAL A 240 -14.57 -10.32 6.44
C VAL A 240 -13.16 -10.30 5.90
N LYS A 241 -12.18 -10.28 6.81
CA LYS A 241 -10.77 -10.14 6.45
C LYS A 241 -9.84 -10.68 7.55
N ASN A 242 -8.59 -10.89 7.21
CA ASN A 242 -7.57 -11.20 8.22
C ASN A 242 -7.27 -9.94 9.06
N PHE A 243 -6.95 -10.17 10.34
CA PHE A 243 -6.89 -9.07 11.31
C PHE A 243 -5.54 -8.38 11.33
N LYS A 244 -4.45 -9.13 11.35
CA LYS A 244 -3.15 -8.60 11.77
C LYS A 244 -2.11 -8.72 10.67
N MET A 245 -1.40 -7.62 10.41
CA MET A 245 -0.09 -7.70 9.78
C MET A 245 0.93 -8.15 10.83
N ASP A 246 1.56 -9.29 10.60
CA ASP A 246 2.84 -9.56 11.25
C ASP A 246 3.91 -8.77 10.47
N VAL A 247 4.52 -7.79 11.14
CA VAL A 247 5.60 -6.98 10.56
C VAL A 247 6.80 -7.80 10.06
N ARG A 248 6.89 -9.06 10.46
CA ARG A 248 7.95 -9.98 10.02
C ARG A 248 7.57 -10.81 8.81
N GLN A 249 6.30 -10.83 8.43
CA GLN A 249 5.80 -11.59 7.29
C GLN A 249 4.73 -10.75 6.58
N PHE A 250 5.00 -10.32 5.35
CA PHE A 250 4.07 -9.56 4.49
C PHE A 250 2.76 -10.32 4.18
N LEU A 251 2.72 -11.60 4.46
CA LEU A 251 1.56 -12.46 4.32
C LEU A 251 1.12 -12.90 5.72
N CYS A 252 0.06 -12.29 6.25
CA CYS A 252 -0.56 -12.76 7.46
C CYS A 252 -1.96 -13.30 7.16
N ASP A 253 -1.99 -14.55 6.81
CA ASP A 253 -3.17 -15.38 6.62
C ASP A 253 -3.63 -16.03 7.96
N ARG A 254 -3.44 -15.30 9.05
CA ARG A 254 -3.86 -15.74 10.39
C ARG A 254 -5.03 -14.93 10.86
N GLU A 255 -5.88 -15.56 11.68
CA GLU A 255 -6.99 -14.91 12.34
C GLU A 255 -7.95 -14.22 11.35
N LEU A 256 -9.10 -14.79 11.16
CA LEU A 256 -10.16 -14.24 10.34
C LEU A 256 -11.19 -13.52 11.21
N TYR A 257 -11.55 -12.30 10.84
CA TYR A 257 -12.47 -11.44 11.57
C TYR A 257 -13.59 -10.92 10.68
N ALA A 258 -14.77 -10.75 11.29
CA ALA A 258 -15.90 -10.10 10.66
C ALA A 258 -16.25 -8.78 11.35
N TYR A 259 -16.54 -7.76 10.56
CA TYR A 259 -16.94 -6.41 11.00
C TYR A 259 -18.23 -6.01 10.31
N ILE A 260 -19.05 -5.18 10.96
CA ILE A 260 -20.31 -4.64 10.44
C ILE A 260 -20.24 -3.10 10.44
N SER A 261 -20.87 -2.47 9.45
CA SER A 261 -21.05 -1.03 9.36
C SER A 261 -22.51 -0.67 9.15
N GLU A 262 -22.99 0.35 9.87
CA GLU A 262 -24.34 0.91 9.77
C GLU A 262 -24.38 2.23 8.99
N ASP A 263 -23.22 2.78 8.66
CA ASP A 263 -23.03 4.13 8.11
C ASP A 263 -22.25 4.12 6.78
N GLU A 264 -22.58 3.15 5.93
CA GLU A 264 -21.99 3.03 4.56
C GLU A 264 -20.46 2.86 4.54
N GLY A 265 -19.91 2.24 5.60
CA GLY A 265 -18.49 1.96 5.71
C GLY A 265 -17.64 3.11 6.26
N GLU A 266 -18.27 4.15 6.82
CA GLU A 266 -17.55 5.23 7.49
C GLU A 266 -17.04 4.79 8.88
N SER A 267 -17.79 3.93 9.56
CA SER A 267 -17.35 3.28 10.79
C SER A 267 -17.68 1.79 10.80
N TRP A 268 -16.87 1.01 11.51
CA TRP A 268 -16.98 -0.42 11.61
C TRP A 268 -16.97 -0.88 13.07
N TYR A 269 -17.79 -1.84 13.41
CA TYR A 269 -17.84 -2.46 14.74
C TYR A 269 -17.90 -3.98 14.65
N GLY A 270 -17.85 -4.65 15.77
CA GLY A 270 -17.73 -6.10 15.87
C GLY A 270 -16.28 -6.50 16.03
N GLY A 271 -15.56 -6.77 14.95
CA GLY A 271 -14.21 -7.33 15.03
C GLY A 271 -14.24 -8.71 15.66
N THR A 272 -15.28 -9.49 15.33
CA THR A 272 -15.47 -10.84 15.85
C THR A 272 -14.48 -11.79 15.22
N CYS A 273 -13.64 -12.41 16.05
CA CYS A 273 -12.71 -13.44 15.60
C CYS A 273 -13.48 -14.72 15.24
N LEU A 274 -13.48 -15.06 13.98
CA LEU A 274 -14.10 -16.30 13.47
C LEU A 274 -13.18 -17.51 13.71
N THR A 275 -11.89 -17.33 13.51
CA THR A 275 -10.86 -18.34 13.78
C THR A 275 -9.50 -17.70 14.04
N LYS A 276 -8.71 -18.35 14.90
CA LYS A 276 -7.30 -18.01 15.17
C LYS A 276 -6.30 -18.89 14.43
N GLU A 277 -6.80 -19.74 13.55
CA GLU A 277 -5.93 -20.64 12.81
C GLU A 277 -5.03 -19.90 11.83
N ALA A 278 -3.86 -20.46 11.57
CA ALA A 278 -2.95 -19.98 10.53
C ALA A 278 -3.38 -20.49 9.15
N HIS A 279 -2.94 -19.81 8.09
CA HIS A 279 -3.17 -20.17 6.69
C HIS A 279 -4.66 -20.21 6.32
N VAL A 280 -5.43 -19.22 6.81
CA VAL A 280 -6.82 -18.98 6.43
C VAL A 280 -6.90 -17.70 5.60
N SER A 281 -7.53 -17.80 4.43
CA SER A 281 -7.62 -16.67 3.48
C SER A 281 -8.83 -16.83 2.54
N ASN A 282 -8.97 -15.92 1.57
CA ASN A 282 -10.03 -15.93 0.57
C ASN A 282 -11.46 -16.05 1.18
N PRO A 283 -11.85 -15.17 2.10
CA PRO A 283 -13.19 -15.21 2.65
C PRO A 283 -14.25 -14.87 1.59
N VAL A 284 -15.39 -15.51 1.70
CA VAL A 284 -16.62 -15.16 0.98
C VAL A 284 -17.78 -15.11 1.97
N VAL A 285 -18.79 -14.30 1.69
CA VAL A 285 -19.93 -14.07 2.58
C VAL A 285 -21.24 -14.12 1.79
N SER A 286 -22.23 -14.77 2.36
CA SER A 286 -23.63 -14.76 1.91
C SER A 286 -24.57 -14.76 3.11
N GLN A 287 -25.85 -14.46 2.88
CA GLN A 287 -26.88 -14.46 3.92
C GLN A 287 -28.13 -15.18 3.40
N ASN A 288 -28.72 -15.98 4.25
CA ASN A 288 -29.99 -16.64 3.93
C ASN A 288 -31.21 -15.76 4.30
N LYS A 289 -32.39 -16.20 3.95
CA LYS A 289 -33.64 -15.47 4.21
C LYS A 289 -33.97 -15.32 5.70
N SER A 290 -33.50 -16.24 6.55
CA SER A 290 -33.65 -16.12 8.01
C SER A 290 -32.68 -15.13 8.65
N GLY A 291 -31.79 -14.50 7.86
CA GLY A 291 -30.80 -13.54 8.33
C GLY A 291 -29.50 -14.18 8.82
N GLU A 292 -29.34 -15.51 8.72
CA GLU A 292 -28.10 -16.17 9.07
C GLU A 292 -27.02 -15.88 8.03
N ILE A 293 -25.83 -15.53 8.49
CA ILE A 293 -24.65 -15.23 7.67
C ILE A 293 -23.81 -16.49 7.51
N ILE A 294 -23.49 -16.83 6.27
CA ILE A 294 -22.62 -17.95 5.92
C ILE A 294 -21.30 -17.34 5.40
N ILE A 295 -20.22 -17.69 6.06
CA ILE A 295 -18.86 -17.24 5.70
C ILE A 295 -18.05 -18.49 5.37
N ALA A 296 -17.39 -18.49 4.21
CA ALA A 296 -16.45 -19.55 3.87
C ALA A 296 -15.07 -18.96 3.61
N CYS A 297 -14.02 -19.72 3.89
CA CYS A 297 -12.64 -19.32 3.60
C CYS A 297 -11.79 -20.55 3.24
N SER A 298 -10.66 -20.33 2.57
CA SER A 298 -9.68 -21.38 2.36
C SER A 298 -8.87 -21.63 3.63
N LYS A 299 -8.55 -22.87 3.88
CA LYS A 299 -7.58 -23.34 4.87
C LYS A 299 -6.50 -24.14 4.14
N GLN A 300 -5.27 -23.70 4.21
CA GLN A 300 -4.14 -24.40 3.63
C GLN A 300 -3.28 -25.02 4.74
N ASN A 301 -2.98 -26.29 4.62
CA ASN A 301 -1.98 -27.01 5.40
C ASN A 301 -0.81 -27.37 4.46
N GLN A 302 0.27 -27.97 5.02
CA GLN A 302 1.46 -28.30 4.21
C GLN A 302 1.15 -29.15 2.97
N ASP A 303 0.21 -30.08 3.08
CA ASP A 303 -0.10 -31.06 2.01
C ASP A 303 -1.56 -31.09 1.59
N THR A 304 -2.43 -30.25 2.20
CA THR A 304 -3.87 -30.26 1.93
C THR A 304 -4.44 -28.87 1.94
N SER A 305 -5.42 -28.66 1.09
CA SER A 305 -6.24 -27.45 1.06
C SER A 305 -7.71 -27.79 1.25
N ALA A 306 -8.44 -26.97 2.01
CA ALA A 306 -9.83 -27.18 2.32
C ALA A 306 -10.60 -25.86 2.39
N VAL A 307 -11.91 -25.92 2.25
CA VAL A 307 -12.82 -24.80 2.52
C VAL A 307 -13.42 -24.97 3.91
N MET A 308 -13.20 -23.99 4.78
CA MET A 308 -13.84 -23.89 6.09
C MET A 308 -15.09 -23.03 5.98
N ILE A 309 -16.15 -23.40 6.70
CA ILE A 309 -17.43 -22.69 6.67
C ILE A 309 -17.87 -22.35 8.09
N PHE A 310 -18.29 -21.09 8.28
CA PHE A 310 -18.83 -20.55 9.53
C PHE A 310 -20.26 -20.12 9.32
N LYS A 311 -21.07 -20.23 10.35
CA LYS A 311 -22.43 -19.74 10.40
C LYS A 311 -22.60 -18.83 11.61
N THR A 312 -23.17 -17.66 11.43
CA THR A 312 -23.39 -16.66 12.47
C THR A 312 -24.59 -15.80 12.14
N THR A 313 -24.91 -14.85 13.00
CA THR A 313 -25.97 -13.85 12.79
C THR A 313 -25.40 -12.44 13.00
N PRO A 314 -26.06 -11.40 12.47
CA PRO A 314 -25.64 -10.02 12.76
C PRO A 314 -25.58 -9.73 14.26
N GLN A 315 -26.54 -10.23 15.04
CA GLN A 315 -26.62 -10.05 16.49
C GLN A 315 -25.45 -10.70 17.23
N GLU A 316 -25.02 -11.89 16.81
CA GLU A 316 -23.85 -12.55 17.41
C GLU A 316 -22.56 -11.78 17.11
N LEU A 317 -22.44 -11.19 15.95
CA LEU A 317 -21.30 -10.34 15.58
C LEU A 317 -21.27 -9.06 16.41
N GLU A 318 -22.43 -8.47 16.72
CA GLU A 318 -22.55 -7.29 17.59
C GLU A 318 -22.20 -7.58 19.05
N LEU A 319 -22.72 -8.68 19.59
CA LEU A 319 -22.61 -9.03 21.01
C LEU A 319 -21.17 -9.43 21.42
N SER A 320 -20.38 -9.92 20.49
CA SER A 320 -19.02 -10.36 20.81
C SER A 320 -18.06 -9.21 21.12
N HIS A 321 -18.35 -7.99 20.62
CA HIS A 321 -17.58 -6.78 20.93
C HIS A 321 -18.51 -5.55 20.92
N PRO A 322 -19.07 -5.16 22.09
CA PRO A 322 -19.99 -4.03 22.20
C PRO A 322 -19.33 -2.67 22.02
N HIS A 323 -18.04 -2.60 21.76
CA HIS A 323 -17.31 -1.37 21.52
C HIS A 323 -17.06 -1.21 20.03
N LYS A 324 -17.39 -0.03 19.50
CA LYS A 324 -16.96 0.39 18.16
C LYS A 324 -15.47 0.12 18.04
N SER A 325 -15.10 -0.60 17.00
CA SER A 325 -13.74 -1.08 16.80
C SER A 325 -12.74 0.08 16.83
N LEU A 326 -11.57 -0.15 17.44
CA LEU A 326 -10.39 0.74 17.35
C LEU A 326 -9.99 1.13 15.92
N MET A 327 -10.49 0.42 14.91
CA MET A 327 -10.30 0.78 13.50
C MET A 327 -10.97 2.08 13.10
N VAL A 328 -12.02 2.52 13.82
CA VAL A 328 -12.68 3.82 13.59
C VAL A 328 -11.76 4.98 13.99
N GLU A 329 -10.93 4.79 15.00
CA GLU A 329 -9.97 5.82 15.43
C GLU A 329 -8.76 5.94 14.48
N ALA A 330 -8.43 4.85 13.77
CA ALA A 330 -7.39 4.89 12.74
C ALA A 330 -7.93 5.34 11.37
N ALA A 331 -9.21 5.10 11.07
CA ALA A 331 -9.81 5.46 9.79
C ALA A 331 -9.75 6.97 9.48
N PRO A 332 -10.03 7.90 10.42
CA PRO A 332 -9.91 9.34 10.16
C PRO A 332 -8.50 9.77 9.79
N PHE A 333 -7.49 9.12 10.34
CA PHE A 333 -6.10 9.42 10.02
C PHE A 333 -5.72 8.98 8.60
N TYR A 334 -6.23 7.83 8.18
CA TYR A 334 -5.94 7.26 6.86
C TYR A 334 -6.98 7.61 5.79
N ALA A 335 -8.12 8.15 6.17
CA ALA A 335 -9.12 8.70 5.24
C ALA A 335 -8.68 10.04 4.61
N PHE A 336 -7.45 10.44 4.86
CA PHE A 336 -6.91 11.67 4.33
C PHE A 336 -6.49 11.46 2.88
N SER A 337 -7.30 11.91 1.94
CA SER A 337 -6.89 11.96 0.54
C SER A 337 -5.90 13.10 0.32
N ALA A 338 -4.92 12.89 -0.55
CA ALA A 338 -4.05 13.96 -1.02
C ALA A 338 -4.87 15.18 -1.50
N GLY A 339 -6.09 14.95 -2.03
CA GLY A 339 -7.03 16.01 -2.39
C GLY A 339 -7.61 16.78 -1.20
N LYS A 340 -7.93 16.12 -0.08
CA LYS A 340 -8.40 16.79 1.15
C LYS A 340 -7.26 17.49 1.87
N ALA A 341 -6.03 16.91 1.85
CA ALA A 341 -4.82 17.59 2.30
C ALA A 341 -4.64 18.90 1.52
N LYS A 342 -4.72 18.82 0.22
CA LYS A 342 -4.62 19.97 -0.67
C LYS A 342 -5.66 21.04 -0.33
N GLN A 343 -6.92 20.69 -0.10
CA GLN A 343 -8.00 21.64 0.23
C GLN A 343 -7.85 22.24 1.64
N ALA A 344 -7.54 21.41 2.65
CA ALA A 344 -7.38 21.89 4.03
C ALA A 344 -6.15 22.80 4.21
N HIS A 345 -5.17 22.68 3.30
CA HIS A 345 -3.92 23.43 3.37
C HIS A 345 -3.75 24.48 2.27
N GLU A 346 -4.76 24.71 1.41
CA GLU A 346 -4.63 25.68 0.31
C GLU A 346 -4.12 27.05 0.78
N ALA A 347 -4.57 27.53 1.92
CA ALA A 347 -4.09 28.80 2.50
C ALA A 347 -2.62 28.71 2.99
N LYS A 348 -2.22 27.56 3.57
CA LYS A 348 -0.86 27.33 4.06
C LYS A 348 0.11 26.99 2.93
N THR A 349 -0.40 26.37 1.86
CA THR A 349 0.37 26.01 0.68
C THR A 349 0.67 27.20 -0.23
N ALA A 350 -0.10 28.27 -0.16
CA ALA A 350 0.04 29.44 -1.05
C ALA A 350 1.47 29.98 -1.10
N ALA A 351 2.16 30.03 0.05
CA ALA A 351 3.55 30.47 0.12
C ALA A 351 4.52 29.55 -0.62
N TYR A 352 4.22 28.25 -0.70
CA TYR A 352 5.00 27.23 -1.40
C TYR A 352 4.62 27.08 -2.88
N LEU A 353 3.48 27.59 -3.30
CA LEU A 353 3.03 27.57 -4.70
C LEU A 353 3.46 28.83 -5.46
N GLN A 354 3.78 29.91 -4.76
CA GLN A 354 4.24 31.15 -5.38
C GLN A 354 5.65 30.98 -5.93
N LYS A 355 5.79 30.96 -7.24
CA LYS A 355 7.08 30.80 -7.92
C LYS A 355 7.98 32.02 -7.65
N ARG A 356 9.20 31.77 -7.20
CA ARG A 356 10.26 32.77 -7.04
C ARG A 356 11.12 32.81 -8.30
N THR A 357 11.58 34.00 -8.69
CA THR A 357 12.19 34.19 -10.01
C THR A 357 13.58 34.81 -9.97
N THR A 358 14.03 35.35 -8.84
CA THR A 358 15.35 35.97 -8.72
C THR A 358 16.38 34.89 -8.35
N PRO A 359 17.29 34.49 -9.27
CA PRO A 359 18.25 33.42 -9.00
C PRO A 359 19.32 33.86 -8.00
N CYS A 360 19.66 32.96 -7.11
CA CYS A 360 20.82 33.12 -6.24
C CYS A 360 22.12 32.88 -7.01
N PRO A 361 23.22 33.61 -6.68
CA PRO A 361 24.46 33.53 -7.45
C PRO A 361 25.23 32.21 -7.30
N HIS A 362 25.01 31.47 -6.23
CA HIS A 362 25.77 30.26 -5.92
C HIS A 362 24.86 29.04 -5.78
N ASN A 363 25.12 28.00 -6.54
CA ASN A 363 24.47 26.69 -6.41
C ASN A 363 24.88 26.02 -5.10
N ILE A 364 24.05 25.06 -4.65
CA ILE A 364 24.30 24.25 -3.47
C ILE A 364 24.35 22.77 -3.92
N ARG A 365 25.46 22.08 -3.59
CA ARG A 365 25.62 20.65 -3.85
C ARG A 365 25.25 19.88 -2.59
N ILE A 366 24.18 19.08 -2.67
CA ILE A 366 23.61 18.34 -1.54
C ILE A 366 23.72 16.85 -1.78
N CYS A 367 23.95 16.10 -0.70
CA CYS A 367 24.04 14.65 -0.73
C CYS A 367 23.16 14.01 0.36
N SER A 368 22.50 12.92 0.01
CA SER A 368 21.94 11.93 0.95
C SER A 368 22.84 10.70 0.95
N TYR A 369 23.33 10.28 2.11
CA TYR A 369 24.23 9.14 2.21
C TYR A 369 23.97 8.28 3.47
N ASN A 370 23.36 7.13 3.30
CA ASN A 370 23.35 6.09 4.32
C ASN A 370 24.75 5.44 4.36
N ILE A 371 25.52 5.74 5.42
CA ILE A 371 26.92 5.31 5.54
C ILE A 371 27.03 3.87 6.09
N GLN A 372 25.96 3.29 6.51
CA GLN A 372 25.83 2.02 7.19
C GLN A 372 26.61 1.90 8.51
N ARG A 373 25.92 1.51 9.54
CA ARG A 373 26.50 1.23 10.85
C ARG A 373 27.19 -0.14 10.88
N GLU A 374 28.39 -0.20 11.45
CA GLU A 374 29.10 -1.45 11.66
C GLU A 374 28.29 -2.46 12.47
N GLY A 375 28.29 -3.71 12.02
CA GLY A 375 27.58 -4.82 12.65
C GLY A 375 26.14 -5.04 12.18
N TRP A 376 25.65 -4.22 11.24
CA TRP A 376 24.36 -4.41 10.60
C TRP A 376 24.57 -4.96 9.19
N GLY A 377 23.69 -5.86 8.73
CA GLY A 377 23.66 -6.36 7.36
C GLY A 377 24.86 -7.21 6.90
N GLY A 378 25.81 -7.55 7.78
CA GLY A 378 26.95 -8.41 7.41
C GLY A 378 28.02 -7.75 6.54
N GLY A 379 28.02 -6.42 6.43
CA GLY A 379 28.96 -5.68 5.61
C GLY A 379 30.38 -5.54 6.18
N PRO A 380 31.29 -4.95 5.39
CA PRO A 380 32.68 -4.69 5.83
C PRO A 380 32.72 -3.82 7.08
N LYS A 381 33.69 -4.06 7.93
CA LYS A 381 33.93 -3.20 9.10
C LYS A 381 34.26 -1.79 8.66
N TRP A 382 33.98 -0.80 9.52
CA TRP A 382 34.31 0.60 9.23
C TRP A 382 35.77 0.80 8.87
N VAL A 383 36.68 0.15 9.57
CA VAL A 383 38.13 0.22 9.32
C VAL A 383 38.53 -0.21 7.92
N ASP A 384 37.75 -1.12 7.31
CA ASP A 384 38.07 -1.70 5.98
C ASP A 384 37.52 -0.85 4.83
N ARG A 385 36.54 0.07 5.07
CA ARG A 385 35.83 0.83 4.06
C ARG A 385 35.91 2.36 4.19
N LYS A 386 36.34 2.85 5.32
CA LYS A 386 36.35 4.30 5.63
C LYS A 386 37.16 5.14 4.64
N GLU A 387 38.27 4.62 4.12
CA GLU A 387 39.11 5.34 3.15
C GLU A 387 38.35 5.61 1.84
N SER A 388 37.49 4.66 1.40
CA SER A 388 36.61 4.89 0.25
C SER A 388 35.56 5.95 0.56
N VAL A 389 34.95 5.91 1.75
CA VAL A 389 34.02 6.97 2.18
C VAL A 389 34.72 8.34 2.19
N PHE A 390 35.96 8.43 2.70
CA PHE A 390 36.71 9.69 2.69
C PHE A 390 36.99 10.17 1.26
N THR A 391 37.28 9.25 0.33
CA THR A 391 37.50 9.57 -1.08
C THR A 391 36.25 10.19 -1.70
N GLU A 392 35.05 9.63 -1.47
CA GLU A 392 33.80 10.21 -1.94
C GLU A 392 33.60 11.65 -1.44
N PHE A 393 33.85 11.91 -0.15
CA PHE A 393 33.79 13.28 0.40
C PHE A 393 34.82 14.23 -0.25
N LEU A 394 36.00 13.76 -0.58
CA LEU A 394 37.07 14.56 -1.21
C LEU A 394 36.77 14.85 -2.68
N GLU A 395 36.23 13.91 -3.41
CA GLU A 395 35.91 14.03 -4.83
C GLU A 395 34.70 14.92 -5.05
N HIS A 396 33.58 14.63 -4.40
CA HIS A 396 32.32 15.36 -4.60
C HIS A 396 32.29 16.72 -3.92
N LYS A 397 33.02 16.90 -2.83
CA LYS A 397 33.09 18.16 -2.10
C LYS A 397 31.73 18.78 -1.76
N TRP A 398 30.78 17.96 -1.38
CA TRP A 398 29.41 18.39 -1.06
C TRP A 398 29.37 19.60 -0.13
N ASP A 399 28.40 20.45 -0.31
CA ASP A 399 28.14 21.60 0.54
C ASP A 399 27.41 21.19 1.84
N ILE A 400 26.43 20.27 1.71
CA ILE A 400 25.66 19.69 2.81
C ILE A 400 25.48 18.19 2.55
N VAL A 401 25.64 17.38 3.59
CA VAL A 401 25.41 15.92 3.54
C VAL A 401 24.48 15.52 4.69
N GLY A 402 23.33 14.97 4.34
CA GLY A 402 22.48 14.24 5.29
C GLY A 402 22.92 12.79 5.36
N THR A 403 23.33 12.32 6.54
CA THR A 403 23.78 10.95 6.73
C THR A 403 22.76 10.13 7.53
N GLN A 404 22.63 8.86 7.17
CA GLN A 404 21.86 7.86 7.90
C GLN A 404 22.81 6.74 8.33
N GLU A 405 22.47 6.04 9.41
CA GLU A 405 23.28 4.98 10.03
C GLU A 405 24.71 5.38 10.40
N ALA A 406 24.98 6.67 10.49
CA ALA A 406 26.26 7.19 10.89
C ALA A 406 26.41 7.25 12.42
N SER A 407 27.60 6.92 12.92
CA SER A 407 27.95 7.23 14.31
C SER A 407 28.66 8.59 14.40
N GLU A 408 28.58 9.23 15.57
CA GLU A 408 29.34 10.48 15.77
C GLU A 408 30.87 10.27 15.59
N ALA A 409 31.36 9.06 15.88
CA ALA A 409 32.76 8.71 15.68
C ALA A 409 33.11 8.73 14.18
N TYR A 410 32.26 8.17 13.31
CA TYR A 410 32.47 8.21 11.86
C TYR A 410 32.48 9.64 11.34
N VAL A 411 31.53 10.47 11.76
CA VAL A 411 31.44 11.87 11.36
C VAL A 411 32.70 12.65 11.77
N LYS A 412 33.19 12.45 12.99
CA LYS A 412 34.42 13.09 13.47
C LYS A 412 35.66 12.63 12.68
N GLU A 413 35.72 11.34 12.36
CA GLU A 413 36.83 10.78 11.58
C GLU A 413 36.80 11.29 10.13
N ILE A 414 35.64 11.33 9.47
CA ILE A 414 35.46 11.93 8.14
C ILE A 414 35.96 13.39 8.12
N ILE A 415 35.54 14.21 9.08
CA ILE A 415 35.96 15.61 9.16
C ILE A 415 37.45 15.73 9.34
N LYS A 416 38.06 14.92 10.22
CA LYS A 416 39.48 14.94 10.54
C LYS A 416 40.31 14.51 9.32
N GLU A 417 40.01 13.36 8.74
CA GLU A 417 40.86 12.76 7.70
C GLU A 417 40.68 13.44 6.34
N THR A 418 39.50 13.94 6.02
CA THR A 418 39.29 14.71 4.79
C THR A 418 39.81 16.14 4.86
N GLY A 419 40.01 16.70 6.06
CA GLY A 419 40.42 18.10 6.26
C GLY A 419 39.38 19.14 5.78
N ILE A 420 38.22 18.69 5.32
CA ILE A 420 37.14 19.60 4.88
C ILE A 420 36.57 20.32 6.11
N LYS A 421 36.42 21.64 6.02
CA LYS A 421 35.89 22.47 7.12
C LYS A 421 34.38 22.29 7.32
N TYR A 422 33.97 21.05 7.62
CA TYR A 422 32.58 20.77 8.01
C TYR A 422 32.29 21.12 9.47
N GLY A 423 31.09 21.61 9.70
CA GLY A 423 30.38 21.46 10.96
C GLY A 423 29.43 20.27 10.85
N TYR A 424 28.93 19.79 11.95
CA TYR A 424 27.87 18.78 11.95
C TYR A 424 26.85 19.08 13.04
N ILE A 425 25.62 18.67 12.79
CA ILE A 425 24.50 18.66 13.73
C ILE A 425 23.90 17.27 13.69
N GLY A 426 23.48 16.82 14.85
CA GLY A 426 23.04 15.45 15.11
C GLY A 426 23.91 14.89 16.23
N ASN A 427 23.34 14.16 17.14
CA ASN A 427 24.04 13.60 18.29
C ASN A 427 23.22 12.48 18.88
N SER A 428 23.86 11.36 19.09
CA SER A 428 23.29 10.18 19.74
C SER A 428 22.70 10.45 21.13
N LYS A 429 23.14 11.50 21.82
CA LYS A 429 22.65 11.87 23.16
C LYS A 429 21.58 12.95 23.16
N GLN A 430 21.57 13.81 22.15
CA GLN A 430 20.68 14.97 22.10
C GLN A 430 19.29 14.61 21.54
N PHE A 431 19.22 13.57 20.72
CA PHE A 431 18.00 13.14 20.04
C PHE A 431 17.54 11.72 20.42
N THR A 432 18.06 11.16 21.54
CA THR A 432 17.57 9.89 22.07
C THR A 432 16.26 10.12 22.80
N LEU A 433 15.19 9.85 22.14
CA LEU A 433 13.85 9.75 22.74
C LEU A 433 13.60 8.36 23.32
N ASP A 434 14.42 7.39 22.99
CA ASP A 434 14.38 6.05 23.56
C ASP A 434 15.63 5.79 24.42
N ARG A 435 15.42 5.64 25.72
CA ARG A 435 16.48 5.31 26.70
C ARG A 435 17.04 3.89 26.53
N HIS A 436 16.47 3.07 25.67
CA HIS A 436 16.73 1.64 25.65
C HIS A 436 17.55 1.13 24.48
N ARG A 437 17.69 1.87 23.35
CA ARG A 437 18.47 1.40 22.19
C ARG A 437 19.12 2.52 21.39
N GLY A 438 20.28 2.94 21.82
CA GLY A 438 21.32 3.63 21.00
C GLY A 438 20.88 4.69 20.00
N GLY A 439 21.27 5.87 20.24
CA GLY A 439 21.05 7.15 19.67
C GLY A 439 20.78 7.32 18.18
N SER A 440 20.35 8.52 17.84
CA SER A 440 20.17 8.96 16.45
C SER A 440 21.43 8.67 15.61
N GLU A 441 21.27 7.92 14.56
CA GLU A 441 22.30 7.58 13.60
C GLU A 441 22.24 8.54 12.40
N GLN A 442 21.68 9.72 12.61
CA GLN A 442 21.47 10.74 11.58
C GLN A 442 22.26 12.00 11.92
N PHE A 443 23.03 12.47 10.97
CA PHE A 443 23.80 13.70 11.09
C PHE A 443 23.64 14.53 9.81
N VAL A 444 23.74 15.85 9.96
CA VAL A 444 23.90 16.78 8.85
C VAL A 444 25.27 17.42 8.94
N LEU A 445 26.12 17.12 7.96
CA LEU A 445 27.41 17.80 7.79
C LEU A 445 27.20 18.99 6.85
N TYR A 446 27.82 20.13 7.15
CA TYR A 446 27.69 21.35 6.37
C TYR A 446 29.00 22.15 6.35
N ARG A 447 29.30 22.84 5.26
CA ARG A 447 30.49 23.71 5.15
C ARG A 447 30.35 24.95 6.04
N LYS A 448 31.15 25.04 7.13
CA LYS A 448 31.08 26.11 8.13
C LYS A 448 31.40 27.52 7.55
N ASN A 449 32.22 27.58 6.53
CA ASN A 449 32.55 28.84 5.88
C ASN A 449 31.41 29.44 5.07
N ARG A 450 30.43 28.64 4.69
CA ARG A 450 29.25 29.03 3.90
C ARG A 450 27.99 29.05 4.72
N PHE A 451 27.69 27.99 5.43
CA PHE A 451 26.41 27.82 6.12
C PHE A 451 26.53 28.07 7.62
N GLN A 452 25.52 28.71 8.17
CA GLN A 452 25.36 28.93 9.59
C GLN A 452 24.03 28.30 10.03
N PRO A 453 24.04 27.28 10.91
CA PRO A 453 22.81 26.78 11.51
C PRO A 453 22.24 27.85 12.44
N VAL A 454 20.96 28.12 12.29
CA VAL A 454 20.24 29.15 13.06
C VAL A 454 19.32 28.51 14.10
N LYS A 455 18.66 27.43 13.69
CA LYS A 455 17.76 26.66 14.52
C LYS A 455 17.74 25.22 14.04
N TRP A 456 17.57 24.26 14.94
CA TRP A 456 17.40 22.84 14.60
C TRP A 456 16.57 22.16 15.67
N ASP A 457 15.88 21.09 15.30
CA ASP A 457 15.09 20.28 16.20
C ASP A 457 14.82 18.91 15.60
N VAL A 458 14.17 18.04 16.36
CA VAL A 458 13.70 16.72 15.96
C VAL A 458 12.18 16.78 15.84
N MET A 459 11.67 16.26 14.75
CA MET A 459 10.28 15.93 14.61
C MET A 459 10.05 14.54 15.15
N ASP A 460 9.42 14.47 16.31
CA ASP A 460 9.06 13.20 16.96
C ASP A 460 7.63 12.81 16.58
N TYR A 461 7.50 11.86 15.71
CA TYR A 461 6.20 11.33 15.26
C TYR A 461 5.32 10.79 16.39
N ARG A 462 5.89 10.47 17.55
CA ARG A 462 5.15 10.02 18.74
C ARG A 462 4.46 11.15 19.50
N LEU A 463 4.98 12.36 19.43
CA LEU A 463 4.44 13.51 20.15
C LEU A 463 3.16 14.07 19.53
N ASP A 464 2.90 13.74 18.29
CA ASP A 464 1.70 14.18 17.57
C ASP A 464 0.56 13.15 17.63
N LYS A 465 0.42 12.51 18.79
CA LYS A 465 -0.57 11.46 19.08
C LYS A 465 -2.01 11.86 18.76
N ASP A 466 -2.33 13.14 18.90
CA ASP A 466 -3.67 13.66 18.67
C ASP A 466 -3.99 13.81 17.16
N LYS A 467 -2.94 13.87 16.33
CA LYS A 467 -3.06 13.91 14.86
C LYS A 467 -2.95 12.52 14.22
N VAL A 468 -2.26 11.59 14.85
CA VAL A 468 -1.82 10.34 14.23
C VAL A 468 -2.64 9.12 14.63
N CYS A 469 -3.16 9.04 15.81
CA CYS A 469 -4.10 8.01 16.28
C CYS A 469 -4.30 8.18 17.78
N GLY A 470 -5.52 8.20 18.24
CA GLY A 470 -5.84 8.20 19.66
C GLY A 470 -5.07 7.14 20.43
N ALA A 471 -4.43 7.58 21.49
CA ALA A 471 -4.04 6.86 22.70
C ALA A 471 -3.03 5.70 22.65
N ASN A 472 -2.65 5.12 21.52
CA ASN A 472 -1.68 4.01 21.52
C ASN A 472 -0.41 4.37 20.76
N THR A 473 0.43 5.16 21.39
CA THR A 473 1.68 5.72 20.87
C THR A 473 2.88 4.81 21.04
N SER A 474 2.69 3.49 21.09
CA SER A 474 3.84 2.59 21.06
C SER A 474 4.44 2.60 19.64
N PRO A 475 5.74 2.36 19.49
CA PRO A 475 6.36 2.11 18.18
C PRO A 475 5.62 1.04 17.37
N ASP A 476 4.91 0.16 18.05
CA ASP A 476 4.08 -0.90 17.49
C ASP A 476 2.76 -0.38 16.88
N ALA A 477 2.32 0.84 17.17
CA ALA A 477 1.07 1.40 16.64
C ALA A 477 1.08 1.50 15.11
N TYR A 478 2.27 1.68 14.51
CA TYR A 478 2.47 1.67 13.06
C TYR A 478 3.16 0.41 12.56
N GLY A 479 3.41 -0.58 13.44
CA GLY A 479 4.19 -1.75 13.12
C GLY A 479 5.65 -1.45 12.79
N ALA A 480 6.18 -0.31 13.23
CA ALA A 480 7.58 0.02 13.03
C ALA A 480 8.48 -0.89 13.88
N ASP A 481 9.50 -1.47 13.28
CA ASP A 481 10.44 -2.37 13.96
C ASP A 481 11.20 -1.65 15.07
N TYR A 482 11.37 -0.33 14.94
CA TYR A 482 12.00 0.54 15.93
C TYR A 482 11.74 2.01 15.60
N TYR A 483 11.99 2.84 16.57
CA TYR A 483 11.76 4.26 16.50
C TYR A 483 12.71 4.95 15.50
N LYS A 484 12.13 5.74 14.62
CA LYS A 484 12.84 6.61 13.67
C LYS A 484 12.35 8.05 13.87
N ALA A 485 13.26 9.00 13.88
CA ALA A 485 12.96 10.43 13.96
C ALA A 485 13.39 11.14 12.68
N THR A 486 12.74 12.23 12.37
CA THR A 486 13.16 13.17 11.35
C THR A 486 13.80 14.38 12.01
N PHE A 487 14.90 14.80 11.49
CA PHE A 487 15.71 15.88 12.05
C PHE A 487 15.82 17.03 11.03
N TRP A 488 15.70 18.26 11.48
CA TRP A 488 15.76 19.43 10.59
C TRP A 488 16.65 20.53 11.12
N VAL A 489 17.21 21.32 10.19
CA VAL A 489 18.07 22.48 10.45
C VAL A 489 17.61 23.65 9.60
N LYS A 490 17.36 24.80 10.20
CA LYS A 490 17.26 26.09 9.49
C LYS A 490 18.68 26.65 9.29
N PHE A 491 19.11 26.76 8.06
CA PHE A 491 20.39 27.33 7.69
C PHE A 491 20.26 28.77 7.17
N TYR A 492 21.29 29.54 7.43
CA TYR A 492 21.57 30.77 6.72
C TYR A 492 22.76 30.53 5.75
N ASP A 493 22.53 30.63 4.45
CA ASP A 493 23.58 30.61 3.42
C ASP A 493 24.19 32.00 3.27
N LYS A 494 25.37 32.18 3.81
CA LYS A 494 26.12 33.48 3.77
C LYS A 494 26.49 33.93 2.36
N LYS A 495 26.60 33.00 1.40
CA LYS A 495 26.94 33.34 0.00
C LYS A 495 25.71 33.80 -0.77
N ASN A 496 24.56 33.24 -0.49
CA ASN A 496 23.32 33.59 -1.17
C ASN A 496 22.49 34.60 -0.38
N ASP A 497 22.87 34.93 0.85
CA ASP A 497 22.09 35.76 1.77
C ASP A 497 20.65 35.28 1.85
N GLN A 498 20.46 34.01 2.20
CA GLN A 498 19.14 33.34 2.20
C GLN A 498 19.02 32.32 3.31
N TYR A 499 17.83 32.23 3.90
CA TYR A 499 17.45 31.15 4.81
C TYR A 499 16.77 30.01 4.06
N PHE A 500 17.02 28.79 4.49
CA PHE A 500 16.34 27.59 4.01
C PHE A 500 16.32 26.52 5.10
N TYR A 501 15.46 25.53 4.95
CA TYR A 501 15.43 24.36 5.81
C TYR A 501 16.05 23.16 5.11
N HIS A 502 16.87 22.43 5.85
CA HIS A 502 17.33 21.10 5.47
C HIS A 502 16.77 20.08 6.44
N VAL A 503 16.11 19.05 5.91
CA VAL A 503 15.55 17.94 6.66
C VAL A 503 16.39 16.71 6.36
N ASN A 504 16.69 15.90 7.36
CA ASN A 504 17.34 14.61 7.20
C ASN A 504 16.54 13.54 7.90
N LEU A 505 16.21 12.47 7.20
CA LEU A 505 15.35 11.41 7.72
C LEU A 505 15.90 10.01 7.42
N HIS A 506 15.39 9.03 8.15
CA HIS A 506 15.57 7.62 7.86
C HIS A 506 14.30 6.88 8.26
N TYR A 507 13.54 6.39 7.28
CA TYR A 507 12.26 5.73 7.52
C TYR A 507 12.42 4.27 7.96
N PRO A 508 11.39 3.67 8.59
CA PRO A 508 11.40 2.27 8.98
C PRO A 508 11.58 1.34 7.76
N VAL A 509 12.37 0.27 7.91
CA VAL A 509 12.65 -0.66 6.80
C VAL A 509 11.40 -1.42 6.36
N ARG A 510 10.61 -1.95 7.31
CA ARG A 510 9.62 -3.01 7.04
C ARG A 510 8.18 -2.54 6.93
N THR A 511 7.84 -1.34 7.41
CA THR A 511 6.43 -0.95 7.58
C THR A 511 6.03 0.17 6.63
N THR A 512 5.35 -0.19 5.53
CA THR A 512 4.87 0.77 4.53
C THR A 512 3.90 1.79 5.12
N SER A 513 2.99 1.37 6.01
CA SER A 513 2.07 2.28 6.68
C SER A 513 2.75 3.32 7.55
N ALA A 514 3.87 2.95 8.22
CA ALA A 514 4.65 3.90 8.98
C ALA A 514 5.35 4.92 8.09
N LYS A 515 5.95 4.49 6.97
CA LYS A 515 6.59 5.39 5.99
C LYS A 515 5.61 6.42 5.47
N ASP A 516 4.43 5.97 5.11
CA ASP A 516 3.34 6.78 4.59
C ASP A 516 2.84 7.79 5.64
N ALA A 517 2.61 7.34 6.88
CA ALA A 517 2.26 8.24 7.99
C ALA A 517 3.36 9.27 8.27
N HIS A 518 4.62 8.87 8.23
CA HIS A 518 5.75 9.78 8.43
C HIS A 518 5.83 10.84 7.33
N SER A 519 5.62 10.47 6.06
CA SER A 519 5.60 11.45 4.94
C SER A 519 4.46 12.44 5.06
N TYR A 520 3.27 11.97 5.43
CA TYR A 520 2.13 12.84 5.70
C TYR A 520 2.44 13.84 6.82
N LEU A 521 2.92 13.36 7.98
CA LEU A 521 3.23 14.21 9.12
C LEU A 521 4.39 15.18 8.83
N LEU A 522 5.36 14.75 8.03
CA LEU A 522 6.45 15.61 7.58
C LEU A 522 5.91 16.78 6.74
N LEU A 523 5.01 16.49 5.79
CA LEU A 523 4.39 17.53 4.97
C LEU A 523 3.60 18.53 5.82
N GLU A 524 2.78 18.03 6.76
CA GLU A 524 2.06 18.87 7.72
C GLU A 524 3.01 19.76 8.52
N TYR A 525 4.09 19.17 9.02
CA TYR A 525 5.08 19.89 9.83
C TYR A 525 5.77 20.99 9.03
N ILE A 526 6.13 20.71 7.78
CA ILE A 526 6.71 21.70 6.84
C ILE A 526 5.76 22.89 6.67
N LEU A 527 4.49 22.61 6.39
CA LEU A 527 3.48 23.64 6.16
C LEU A 527 3.20 24.50 7.40
N GLU A 528 3.30 23.89 8.58
CA GLU A 528 3.02 24.60 9.84
C GLU A 528 4.23 25.38 10.37
N ASN A 529 5.45 24.93 10.14
CA ASN A 529 6.61 25.39 10.89
C ASN A 529 7.71 26.04 10.03
N PHE A 530 7.72 25.85 8.69
CA PHE A 530 8.88 26.29 7.87
C PHE A 530 8.66 27.61 7.12
N GLU A 531 7.60 28.34 7.45
CA GLU A 531 7.40 29.76 7.09
C GLU A 531 7.44 30.02 5.56
N GLY A 532 7.16 29.03 4.71
CA GLY A 532 7.26 29.16 3.25
C GLY A 532 8.69 29.35 2.72
N LEU A 533 9.71 29.08 3.53
CA LEU A 533 11.10 29.11 3.11
C LEU A 533 11.45 27.86 2.28
N PRO A 534 12.50 27.94 1.43
CA PRO A 534 12.97 26.77 0.69
C PRO A 534 13.27 25.58 1.60
N VAL A 535 12.89 24.40 1.17
CA VAL A 535 13.12 23.13 1.90
C VAL A 535 13.88 22.16 1.00
N VAL A 536 14.89 21.52 1.56
CA VAL A 536 15.55 20.36 0.95
C VAL A 536 15.51 19.21 1.95
N ILE A 537 15.15 18.03 1.48
CA ILE A 537 15.05 16.82 2.31
C ILE A 537 16.03 15.79 1.77
N THR A 538 16.86 15.24 2.64
CA THR A 538 17.73 14.10 2.35
C THR A 538 17.30 12.92 3.21
N GLY A 539 17.38 11.70 2.72
CA GLY A 539 17.04 10.56 3.56
C GLY A 539 17.11 9.22 2.84
N ASP A 540 17.26 8.19 3.67
CA ASP A 540 16.88 6.84 3.34
C ASP A 540 15.40 6.67 3.68
N PHE A 541 14.57 6.72 2.68
CA PHE A 541 13.11 6.58 2.79
C PHE A 541 12.69 5.12 2.90
N ASN A 542 13.62 4.18 2.68
CA ASN A 542 13.32 2.75 2.62
C ASN A 542 12.12 2.41 1.71
N CYS A 543 11.81 3.28 0.75
CA CYS A 543 10.81 3.08 -0.28
C CYS A 543 11.32 3.61 -1.62
N ASN A 544 10.86 2.98 -2.68
CA ASN A 544 11.19 3.42 -4.04
C ASN A 544 10.49 4.74 -4.36
N GLU A 545 10.97 5.40 -5.41
CA GLU A 545 10.40 6.63 -5.97
C GLU A 545 8.89 6.56 -6.24
N ASP A 546 8.37 5.35 -6.41
CA ASP A 546 6.95 5.08 -6.61
C ASP A 546 6.27 4.43 -5.40
N GLY A 547 7.01 4.33 -4.29
CA GLY A 547 6.50 3.76 -3.06
C GLY A 547 5.54 4.70 -2.32
N TRP A 548 4.62 4.10 -1.58
CA TRP A 548 3.64 4.86 -0.79
C TRP A 548 4.27 5.85 0.20
N GLY A 549 5.44 5.52 0.76
CA GLY A 549 6.14 6.41 1.67
C GLY A 549 6.56 7.74 1.04
N CYS A 550 6.70 7.82 -0.28
CA CYS A 550 7.06 9.03 -1.02
C CYS A 550 5.84 9.77 -1.59
N ARG A 551 4.73 9.08 -1.80
CA ARG A 551 3.54 9.57 -2.50
C ARG A 551 2.99 10.90 -1.99
N TYR A 552 2.88 11.08 -0.67
CA TYR A 552 2.34 12.34 -0.13
C TYR A 552 3.22 13.53 -0.45
N LEU A 553 4.53 13.32 -0.54
CA LEU A 553 5.48 14.34 -0.93
C LEU A 553 5.32 14.66 -2.41
N ASP A 554 5.33 13.64 -3.27
CA ASP A 554 5.25 13.78 -4.74
C ASP A 554 3.92 14.41 -5.20
N GLU A 555 2.80 14.03 -4.58
CA GLU A 555 1.46 14.55 -4.92
C GLU A 555 1.18 15.93 -4.31
N SER A 556 2.01 16.41 -3.38
CA SER A 556 1.75 17.66 -2.63
C SER A 556 1.87 18.92 -3.47
N SER A 557 2.57 18.89 -4.59
CA SER A 557 2.99 20.05 -5.39
C SER A 557 3.88 21.06 -4.61
N ILE A 558 4.26 20.73 -3.38
CA ILE A 558 5.08 21.55 -2.48
C ILE A 558 6.50 21.04 -2.44
N ILE A 559 6.65 19.74 -2.46
CA ILE A 559 7.91 19.00 -2.45
C ILE A 559 7.93 18.08 -3.67
N ASP A 560 9.07 17.99 -4.33
CA ASP A 560 9.27 17.16 -5.52
C ASP A 560 10.62 16.44 -5.44
N ASP A 561 10.76 15.28 -6.06
CA ASP A 561 12.01 14.51 -6.07
C ASP A 561 12.98 15.08 -7.12
N THR A 562 14.23 15.30 -6.73
CA THR A 562 15.27 15.82 -7.62
C THR A 562 15.56 14.90 -8.79
N MET A 563 15.42 13.58 -8.64
CA MET A 563 15.64 12.63 -9.71
C MET A 563 14.55 12.77 -10.77
N THR A 564 13.28 12.76 -10.36
CA THR A 564 12.14 12.83 -11.28
C THR A 564 11.98 14.18 -11.96
N ALA A 565 12.49 15.24 -11.35
CA ALA A 565 12.50 16.59 -11.90
C ALA A 565 13.38 16.76 -13.15
N LEU A 566 14.30 15.84 -13.39
CA LEU A 566 15.20 15.88 -14.53
C LEU A 566 14.85 14.82 -15.59
N PRO A 567 15.13 15.07 -16.86
CA PRO A 567 15.05 14.03 -17.87
C PRO A 567 16.20 13.00 -17.70
N PRO A 568 16.01 11.74 -18.14
CA PRO A 568 16.95 10.64 -17.89
C PRO A 568 18.42 10.93 -18.29
N GLU A 569 18.64 11.66 -19.37
CA GLU A 569 19.97 12.02 -19.85
C GLU A 569 20.76 12.98 -18.93
N LYS A 570 20.09 13.56 -17.94
CA LYS A 570 20.70 14.42 -16.90
C LYS A 570 20.84 13.73 -15.55
N ARG A 571 20.54 12.45 -15.48
CA ARG A 571 20.61 11.63 -14.27
C ARG A 571 21.77 10.64 -14.41
N LEU A 572 22.88 10.90 -13.77
CA LEU A 572 24.03 10.01 -13.87
C LEU A 572 23.83 8.76 -13.02
N ASN A 573 24.03 7.59 -13.61
CA ASN A 573 23.93 6.27 -12.97
C ASN A 573 22.55 5.92 -12.39
N TRP A 574 21.49 6.58 -12.86
CA TRP A 574 20.13 6.35 -12.33
C TRP A 574 19.61 4.92 -12.56
N GLU A 575 20.26 4.13 -13.41
CA GLU A 575 19.91 2.73 -13.66
C GLU A 575 20.37 1.79 -12.55
N TYR A 576 21.19 2.22 -11.61
CA TYR A 576 21.67 1.42 -10.49
C TYR A 576 20.77 1.60 -9.27
N TYR A 577 20.81 0.63 -8.34
CA TYR A 577 20.11 0.75 -7.06
C TYR A 577 20.83 1.72 -6.13
N SER A 578 20.10 2.55 -5.40
CA SER A 578 20.70 3.36 -4.34
C SER A 578 20.99 2.56 -3.08
N GLY A 579 20.26 1.48 -2.83
CA GLY A 579 20.47 0.62 -1.66
C GLY A 579 20.23 -0.85 -1.96
N GLY A 580 20.74 -1.73 -1.11
CA GLY A 580 20.47 -3.16 -1.15
C GLY A 580 21.67 -4.08 -1.38
N GLY A 581 22.88 -3.65 -1.07
CA GLY A 581 24.03 -4.53 -1.02
C GLY A 581 25.37 -3.92 -1.44
N TYR A 582 26.43 -4.70 -1.23
CA TYR A 582 27.82 -4.29 -1.47
C TYR A 582 28.34 -4.61 -2.88
N SER A 583 27.51 -5.20 -3.71
CA SER A 583 27.89 -5.55 -5.09
C SER A 583 27.08 -4.76 -6.09
N PRO A 584 27.71 -4.29 -7.18
CA PRO A 584 27.00 -3.58 -8.23
C PRO A 584 25.82 -4.37 -8.77
N VAL A 585 24.62 -3.78 -8.73
CA VAL A 585 23.41 -4.38 -9.29
C VAL A 585 22.83 -3.44 -10.33
N ASP A 586 22.88 -3.86 -11.58
CA ASP A 586 22.25 -3.14 -12.68
C ASP A 586 20.72 -3.30 -12.59
N LYS A 587 20.04 -2.19 -12.47
CA LYS A 587 18.59 -2.06 -12.43
C LYS A 587 17.89 -2.73 -13.63
N LYS A 588 18.47 -2.62 -14.82
CA LYS A 588 17.91 -3.18 -16.06
C LYS A 588 17.89 -4.71 -16.06
N ALA A 589 18.81 -5.34 -15.33
CA ALA A 589 18.91 -6.80 -15.29
C ALA A 589 17.72 -7.45 -14.54
N ASN A 590 17.04 -6.71 -13.66
CA ASN A 590 16.03 -7.27 -12.76
C ASN A 590 14.64 -6.67 -12.93
N ASN A 591 14.44 -5.70 -13.83
CA ASN A 591 13.17 -4.97 -14.02
C ASN A 591 12.57 -4.37 -12.73
N VAL A 592 13.39 -4.11 -11.72
CA VAL A 592 12.97 -3.60 -10.41
C VAL A 592 13.73 -2.32 -10.13
N TYR A 593 13.01 -1.23 -9.90
CA TYR A 593 13.57 0.05 -9.50
C TYR A 593 13.69 0.10 -7.97
N ARG A 594 14.85 0.46 -7.44
CA ARG A 594 15.09 0.56 -5.99
C ARG A 594 16.00 1.74 -5.66
N HIS A 595 15.49 2.96 -5.82
CA HIS A 595 16.08 4.10 -5.13
C HIS A 595 15.41 4.22 -3.77
N LEU A 596 16.13 3.88 -2.72
CA LEU A 596 15.67 3.99 -1.33
C LEU A 596 16.07 5.33 -0.74
N ASP A 597 17.11 5.94 -1.31
CA ASP A 597 17.70 7.19 -0.90
C ASP A 597 17.27 8.30 -1.86
N HIS A 598 16.72 9.38 -1.31
CA HIS A 598 16.17 10.48 -2.09
C HIS A 598 16.67 11.83 -1.61
N VAL A 599 16.66 12.79 -2.54
CA VAL A 599 16.77 14.21 -2.25
C VAL A 599 15.53 14.90 -2.77
N TYR A 600 14.70 15.43 -1.87
CA TYR A 600 13.49 16.19 -2.18
C TYR A 600 13.74 17.70 -2.04
N TYR A 601 12.95 18.51 -2.74
CA TYR A 601 13.10 19.96 -2.75
C TYR A 601 11.79 20.69 -2.98
N THR A 602 11.72 21.99 -2.68
CA THR A 602 10.57 22.87 -2.99
C THR A 602 10.68 23.44 -4.41
N PRO A 603 9.83 23.00 -5.38
CA PRO A 603 9.98 23.36 -6.80
C PRO A 603 9.63 24.81 -7.14
N ASN A 604 8.95 25.52 -6.25
CA ASN A 604 8.62 26.95 -6.44
C ASN A 604 9.82 27.88 -6.33
N CYS A 605 10.89 27.46 -5.68
CA CYS A 605 12.05 28.32 -5.35
C CYS A 605 13.40 27.62 -5.49
N ILE A 606 13.43 26.38 -5.95
CA ILE A 606 14.64 25.62 -6.23
C ILE A 606 14.53 24.99 -7.61
N GLU A 607 15.61 25.02 -8.37
CA GLU A 607 15.78 24.32 -9.66
C GLU A 607 16.84 23.25 -9.50
N VAL A 608 16.57 22.06 -10.00
CA VAL A 608 17.53 20.96 -10.03
C VAL A 608 18.37 21.07 -11.28
N LEU A 609 19.69 21.13 -11.13
CA LEU A 609 20.62 21.27 -12.25
C LEU A 609 21.20 19.94 -12.69
N SER A 610 21.50 19.05 -11.74
CA SER A 610 22.02 17.70 -11.98
C SER A 610 21.58 16.75 -10.85
N TRP A 611 21.54 15.47 -11.17
CA TRP A 611 21.35 14.39 -10.23
C TRP A 611 22.33 13.25 -10.52
N GLU A 612 22.89 12.66 -9.49
CA GLU A 612 23.91 11.62 -9.61
C GLU A 612 23.77 10.59 -8.48
N LEU A 613 23.87 9.32 -8.85
CA LEU A 613 24.13 8.23 -7.92
C LEU A 613 25.62 7.89 -8.02
N ASP A 614 26.38 8.05 -6.93
CA ASP A 614 27.78 7.67 -6.92
C ASP A 614 27.92 6.16 -6.72
N ILE A 615 28.49 5.50 -7.72
CA ILE A 615 28.72 4.04 -7.74
C ILE A 615 30.18 3.67 -7.56
N HIS A 616 30.94 4.49 -6.84
CA HIS A 616 32.35 4.25 -6.56
C HIS A 616 32.57 2.92 -5.81
N THR A 617 33.52 2.12 -6.27
CA THR A 617 33.87 0.84 -5.65
C THR A 617 35.24 0.88 -4.97
N MET A 618 35.38 0.14 -3.89
CA MET A 618 36.67 -0.15 -3.25
C MET A 618 37.58 -1.00 -4.16
N ASN A 619 38.84 -1.15 -3.78
CA ASN A 619 39.82 -1.95 -4.54
C ASN A 619 39.45 -3.42 -4.71
N ASP A 620 38.58 -3.96 -3.83
CA ASP A 620 38.05 -5.32 -3.91
C ASP A 620 36.79 -5.45 -4.79
N GLY A 621 36.36 -4.36 -5.44
CA GLY A 621 35.19 -4.31 -6.32
C GLY A 621 33.85 -4.20 -5.58
N LYS A 622 33.86 -4.03 -4.23
CA LYS A 622 32.66 -3.81 -3.42
C LYS A 622 32.42 -2.33 -3.18
N TYR A 623 31.22 -1.99 -2.83
CA TYR A 623 30.86 -0.65 -2.38
C TYR A 623 31.28 -0.38 -0.93
N ALA A 624 31.53 0.88 -0.59
CA ALA A 624 31.92 1.29 0.76
C ALA A 624 30.74 1.29 1.76
N SER A 625 29.52 1.29 1.25
CA SER A 625 28.27 1.10 2.01
C SER A 625 27.34 0.17 1.22
N ASP A 626 26.31 -0.36 1.83
CA ASP A 626 25.21 -1.05 1.14
C ASP A 626 24.22 -0.06 0.49
N HIS A 627 24.44 1.23 0.69
CA HIS A 627 23.79 2.34 -0.01
C HIS A 627 24.82 3.21 -0.76
N HIS A 628 24.34 3.88 -1.79
CA HIS A 628 25.12 4.81 -2.60
C HIS A 628 24.77 6.25 -2.29
N PRO A 629 25.74 7.19 -2.29
CA PRO A 629 25.45 8.60 -2.18
C PRO A 629 24.56 9.09 -3.33
N VAL A 630 23.46 9.73 -2.99
CA VAL A 630 22.59 10.45 -3.93
C VAL A 630 22.92 11.93 -3.86
N THR A 631 23.40 12.49 -4.96
CA THR A 631 23.84 13.88 -5.06
C THR A 631 22.93 14.69 -5.98
N ALA A 632 22.57 15.91 -5.57
CA ALA A 632 21.90 16.89 -6.41
C ALA A 632 22.58 18.25 -6.35
N ASP A 633 22.76 18.89 -7.51
CA ASP A 633 23.14 20.30 -7.61
C ASP A 633 21.88 21.16 -7.74
N LEU A 634 21.70 22.08 -6.82
CA LEU A 634 20.50 22.88 -6.67
C LEU A 634 20.77 24.36 -6.84
N LYS A 635 19.93 25.04 -7.61
CA LYS A 635 19.91 26.49 -7.75
C LYS A 635 18.71 27.08 -7.05
N PHE A 636 18.95 27.97 -6.12
CA PHE A 636 17.92 28.62 -5.32
C PHE A 636 17.47 29.94 -5.95
N TYR A 637 16.24 30.33 -5.67
CA TYR A 637 15.60 31.57 -6.11
C TYR A 637 14.97 32.30 -4.91
N LYS A 638 15.04 33.66 -4.96
CA LYS A 638 14.42 34.58 -3.99
C LYS A 638 13.09 35.11 -4.51
#